data_a869d503d2aecdd4b1073fa30223ab46
#
_entry.id   a869d503d2aecdd4b1073fa30223ab46
#
_cell.length_a   1.000
_cell.length_b   1.000
_cell.length_c   1.000
_cell.angle_alpha   90.00
_cell.angle_beta   90.00
_cell.angle_gamma   90.00
#
_symmetry.space_group_name_H-M   'P 1'
#
loop_
_entity.id
_entity.type
_entity.pdbx_description
1 polymer ?
#
loop_
_entity_poly.entity_id
_entity_poly.type
_entity_poly.pdbx_seq_one_letter_code
_entity_poly.pdbx_strand_id
1 'polypeptide(L)'
;MFTEADFENMVCDTLSKNGWKYIPAEELPRSYSDVLVEPMVKKALIRLNPVIAEDPSRADEVIYKLRTLILSAQANNLIAANEEFKKLVFENNSFPFGENGRSVSIDFFGTLTPERMALNEYIVTNQWVYPKTEGGKRLDIVLLVNGFPIAIGELKTPSREAISWMDGAGDILAYEKSIPQMFVTNVFNFASEGKCFRYSSINAPLTVWGPWHTEEHKAEGTLAHVQEAMTDMIKPEIIMDIFRFFTLFATDKKHRKYKIICRYQQFEGANAIVQRVLEGKTKQGLIWHFQGSGKSLLMVFAAQKLRMMPELKAPTVVIVDDRIDLETQITATFNASDIPNMAKATSKEELISFFKTDQRKILITTIFKFGEVDGELNARDNIILMVDEAHRTQEGNLGEKMRQALPNAFFFGLTGTPINKIDKNTFRTFGSLDDKSGYLSRYSFADSIRDGATLPLNFEPVPVELHVNQDLVDAEFDRLAAEAGLTREEKSDVAKRVRMEAIMKSPERIAKVCAHIANHFLTKIDPNGFKGQVVCYDRECCLLYKKELDKYLGEYATTIVMDTNNDKEDRYKEWRRDRDEEAKVLDNFRDPHHPLKLVIVTSKLLTGFDAPILQVMYLDKPMKDHTLLQAICRTNRVYGQDKTNGLIVDYIGIFDDVAKALDFDEQSIQTVITNIEEVKKRFPGLIHKCLEYFIGVDRTVEGWEGLLAAQECLPTNKEKDAFGADYRVVNRAYNALSPDPFLNQFRYDYKWLSKVYESIRPVDTRGPLIWASVGAKTMELVHENIEVKDVPETDESEILELDAELIEDFIEGKEGAQKKARKIEIDLVARIIDHSKDPRFIKLGERLEELREKHEQGLITSIEFLKRLLELAHDAAQAEREVVPMSEVDKGKAALTELFNGIKNPNTPVIVDRIVNDIDDIVRIVRFDGWKDTVTGRKEVKKALRSVISVKYKIKDREVFDKAYGYVEQYY
;
A
#
# COMPACT_ATOMS: atom_id res chain seq x y z
N MET A 1 23.52 -24.72 21.19
CA MET A 1 23.26 -23.98 19.94
C MET A 1 21.87 -24.41 19.52
N PHE A 2 20.95 -23.51 19.29
CA PHE A 2 19.58 -23.83 18.91
C PHE A 2 19.57 -24.45 17.51
N THR A 3 19.08 -25.66 17.40
CA THR A 3 19.10 -26.44 16.17
C THR A 3 17.76 -26.37 15.42
N GLU A 4 17.71 -26.90 14.20
CA GLU A 4 16.48 -27.05 13.41
C GLU A 4 15.47 -27.96 14.16
N ALA A 5 15.95 -29.07 14.75
CA ALA A 5 15.13 -29.94 15.57
C ALA A 5 14.57 -29.22 16.83
N ASP A 6 15.32 -28.31 17.45
CA ASP A 6 14.82 -27.52 18.57
C ASP A 6 13.71 -26.56 18.07
N PHE A 7 13.84 -26.01 16.86
CA PHE A 7 12.83 -25.15 16.27
C PHE A 7 11.56 -25.93 15.89
N GLU A 8 11.69 -27.12 15.28
CA GLU A 8 10.55 -27.99 15.01
C GLU A 8 9.79 -28.35 16.31
N ASN A 9 10.52 -28.76 17.34
CA ASN A 9 9.91 -29.07 18.64
C ASN A 9 9.18 -27.88 19.23
N MET A 10 9.80 -26.67 19.16
CA MET A 10 9.16 -25.44 19.61
C MET A 10 7.87 -25.16 18.85
N VAL A 11 7.84 -25.34 17.53
CA VAL A 11 6.63 -25.19 16.72
C VAL A 11 5.55 -26.20 17.13
N CYS A 12 5.91 -27.46 17.30
CA CYS A 12 5.00 -28.51 17.78
C CYS A 12 4.43 -28.18 19.16
N ASP A 13 5.27 -27.71 20.09
CA ASP A 13 4.85 -27.30 21.43
C ASP A 13 3.94 -26.06 21.40
N THR A 14 4.24 -25.08 20.55
CA THR A 14 3.44 -23.88 20.37
C THR A 14 2.05 -24.23 19.83
N LEU A 15 1.97 -25.05 18.82
CA LEU A 15 0.71 -25.47 18.21
C LEU A 15 -0.08 -26.38 19.18
N SER A 16 0.60 -27.20 19.98
CA SER A 16 -0.07 -28.04 20.98
C SER A 16 -0.79 -27.25 22.05
N LYS A 17 -0.29 -26.06 22.39
CA LYS A 17 -0.95 -25.12 23.30
C LYS A 17 -2.13 -24.38 22.66
N ASN A 18 -2.22 -24.45 21.32
CA ASN A 18 -3.18 -23.70 20.51
C ASN A 18 -4.18 -24.59 19.76
N GLY A 19 -4.57 -25.70 20.36
CA GLY A 19 -5.66 -26.55 19.86
C GLY A 19 -5.26 -27.71 18.98
N TRP A 20 -3.96 -27.93 18.76
CA TRP A 20 -3.42 -29.07 18.03
C TRP A 20 -2.93 -30.16 18.98
N LYS A 21 -3.01 -31.42 18.58
CA LYS A 21 -2.41 -32.53 19.31
C LYS A 21 -1.11 -32.92 18.62
N TYR A 22 0.01 -32.88 19.34
CA TYR A 22 1.26 -33.40 18.78
C TYR A 22 1.30 -34.92 18.83
N ILE A 23 1.62 -35.52 17.72
CA ILE A 23 1.88 -36.96 17.57
C ILE A 23 3.10 -37.12 16.65
N PRO A 24 4.20 -37.75 17.06
CA PRO A 24 5.34 -38.04 16.19
C PRO A 24 4.90 -38.83 14.96
N ALA A 25 5.51 -38.54 13.79
CA ALA A 25 5.11 -39.18 12.54
C ALA A 25 5.23 -40.73 12.54
N GLU A 26 6.17 -41.26 13.32
CA GLU A 26 6.37 -42.68 13.49
C GLU A 26 5.27 -43.38 14.34
N GLU A 27 4.57 -42.63 15.18
CA GLU A 27 3.46 -43.13 16.00
C GLU A 27 2.10 -43.02 15.27
N LEU A 28 2.04 -42.37 14.14
CA LEU A 28 0.81 -42.29 13.34
C LEU A 28 0.46 -43.63 12.69
N PRO A 29 -0.79 -44.08 12.74
CA PRO A 29 -1.22 -45.38 12.19
C PRO A 29 -1.31 -45.34 10.66
N ARG A 30 -0.17 -45.19 9.97
CA ARG A 30 -0.06 -45.18 8.51
C ARG A 30 1.17 -45.95 8.01
N SER A 31 1.13 -46.36 6.78
CA SER A 31 2.34 -46.76 6.07
C SER A 31 3.10 -45.56 5.54
N TYR A 32 4.43 -45.67 5.38
CA TYR A 32 5.24 -44.56 4.80
C TYR A 32 4.89 -44.25 3.33
N SER A 33 4.14 -45.10 2.65
CA SER A 33 3.63 -44.88 1.30
C SER A 33 2.25 -44.18 1.28
N ASP A 34 1.62 -44.02 2.45
CA ASP A 34 0.28 -43.45 2.53
C ASP A 34 0.36 -41.93 2.75
N VAL A 35 -0.43 -41.20 1.98
CA VAL A 35 -0.62 -39.74 2.15
C VAL A 35 -1.62 -39.47 3.27
N LEU A 36 -2.69 -40.27 3.33
CA LEU A 36 -3.72 -40.14 4.36
C LEU A 36 -3.39 -41.03 5.58
N VAL A 37 -3.75 -40.54 6.75
CA VAL A 37 -3.83 -41.39 7.94
C VAL A 37 -5.23 -42.05 7.93
N GLU A 38 -5.40 -43.08 7.10
CA GLU A 38 -6.72 -43.67 6.77
C GLU A 38 -7.55 -44.11 7.97
N PRO A 39 -6.96 -44.73 9.03
CA PRO A 39 -7.74 -45.04 10.24
C PRO A 39 -8.38 -43.81 10.90
N MET A 40 -7.72 -42.67 10.81
CA MET A 40 -8.25 -41.42 11.33
C MET A 40 -9.32 -40.84 10.40
N VAL A 41 -9.11 -40.88 9.08
CA VAL A 41 -10.12 -40.49 8.09
C VAL A 41 -11.39 -41.33 8.27
N LYS A 42 -11.26 -42.65 8.43
CA LYS A 42 -12.41 -43.57 8.66
C LYS A 42 -13.18 -43.19 9.94
N LYS A 43 -12.46 -42.94 11.05
CA LYS A 43 -13.08 -42.54 12.32
C LYS A 43 -13.81 -41.20 12.17
N ALA A 44 -13.23 -40.23 11.45
CA ALA A 44 -13.86 -38.95 11.22
C ALA A 44 -15.12 -39.04 10.35
N LEU A 45 -15.08 -39.79 9.27
CA LEU A 45 -16.24 -40.05 8.41
C LEU A 45 -17.40 -40.67 9.21
N ILE A 46 -17.12 -41.64 10.08
CA ILE A 46 -18.11 -42.29 10.96
C ILE A 46 -18.67 -41.24 11.96
N ARG A 47 -17.83 -40.44 12.57
CA ARG A 47 -18.20 -39.44 13.58
C ARG A 47 -19.05 -38.32 13.00
N LEU A 48 -18.74 -37.87 11.80
CA LEU A 48 -19.39 -36.72 11.16
C LEU A 48 -20.69 -37.07 10.46
N ASN A 49 -20.88 -38.36 10.06
CA ASN A 49 -21.96 -38.79 9.18
C ASN A 49 -22.77 -39.94 9.79
N PRO A 50 -24.01 -39.70 10.22
CA PRO A 50 -24.88 -40.79 10.74
C PRO A 50 -25.03 -41.95 9.77
N VAL A 51 -25.19 -41.67 8.46
CA VAL A 51 -25.35 -42.69 7.43
C VAL A 51 -24.13 -43.63 7.31
N ILE A 52 -22.93 -43.12 7.60
CA ILE A 52 -21.70 -43.93 7.63
C ILE A 52 -21.59 -44.64 9.00
N ALA A 53 -22.05 -44.02 10.07
CA ALA A 53 -22.07 -44.66 11.40
C ALA A 53 -22.98 -45.90 11.45
N GLU A 54 -24.08 -45.91 10.68
CA GLU A 54 -24.99 -47.05 10.51
C GLU A 54 -24.32 -48.19 9.76
N ASP A 55 -23.48 -47.90 8.77
CA ASP A 55 -22.74 -48.88 8.00
C ASP A 55 -21.29 -48.38 7.76
N PRO A 56 -20.35 -48.74 8.66
CA PRO A 56 -18.94 -48.32 8.56
C PRO A 56 -18.19 -48.73 7.30
N SER A 57 -18.69 -49.71 6.53
CA SER A 57 -18.08 -50.11 5.28
C SER A 57 -18.16 -49.04 4.19
N ARG A 58 -19.15 -48.14 4.28
CA ARG A 58 -19.30 -46.98 3.39
C ARG A 58 -18.11 -46.01 3.47
N ALA A 59 -17.43 -45.96 4.62
CA ALA A 59 -16.21 -45.15 4.75
C ALA A 59 -15.09 -45.66 3.84
N ASP A 60 -15.00 -46.97 3.61
CA ASP A 60 -13.99 -47.57 2.76
C ASP A 60 -14.20 -47.22 1.28
N GLU A 61 -15.45 -47.05 0.84
CA GLU A 61 -15.79 -46.59 -0.51
C GLU A 61 -15.35 -45.11 -0.70
N VAL A 62 -15.58 -44.25 0.32
CA VAL A 62 -15.15 -42.84 0.31
C VAL A 62 -13.63 -42.77 0.26
N ILE A 63 -12.94 -43.54 1.11
CA ILE A 63 -11.48 -43.61 1.16
C ILE A 63 -10.90 -44.11 -0.16
N TYR A 64 -11.53 -45.09 -0.80
CA TYR A 64 -11.11 -45.55 -2.11
C TYR A 64 -11.16 -44.46 -3.17
N LYS A 65 -12.22 -43.63 -3.19
CA LYS A 65 -12.34 -42.48 -4.09
C LYS A 65 -11.22 -41.44 -3.82
N LEU A 66 -10.91 -41.18 -2.56
CA LEU A 66 -9.81 -40.30 -2.16
C LEU A 66 -8.45 -40.80 -2.61
N ARG A 67 -8.17 -42.11 -2.41
CA ARG A 67 -6.93 -42.75 -2.90
C ARG A 67 -6.77 -42.57 -4.39
N THR A 68 -7.85 -42.84 -5.15
CA THR A 68 -7.84 -42.73 -6.62
C THR A 68 -7.47 -41.30 -7.04
N LEU A 69 -8.07 -40.32 -6.40
CA LEU A 69 -7.76 -38.88 -6.65
C LEU A 69 -6.30 -38.56 -6.31
N ILE A 70 -5.81 -39.01 -5.17
CA ILE A 70 -4.44 -38.73 -4.72
C ILE A 70 -3.42 -39.38 -5.67
N LEU A 71 -3.63 -40.63 -6.05
CA LEU A 71 -2.74 -41.39 -6.94
C LEU A 71 -2.75 -40.83 -8.37
N SER A 72 -3.81 -40.17 -8.80
CA SER A 72 -3.87 -39.51 -10.11
C SER A 72 -3.00 -38.27 -10.23
N ALA A 73 -2.55 -37.71 -9.11
CA ALA A 73 -1.80 -36.47 -9.09
C ALA A 73 -0.38 -36.66 -9.63
N GLN A 74 -0.01 -35.77 -10.54
CA GLN A 74 1.32 -35.62 -11.10
C GLN A 74 1.72 -34.14 -11.01
N ALA A 75 3.00 -33.84 -11.12
CA ALA A 75 3.51 -32.47 -10.95
C ALA A 75 2.85 -31.46 -11.88
N ASN A 76 2.49 -31.85 -13.09
CA ASN A 76 1.87 -30.98 -14.10
C ASN A 76 0.36 -30.79 -13.93
N ASN A 77 -0.32 -31.59 -13.10
CA ASN A 77 -1.75 -31.48 -12.84
C ASN A 77 -2.11 -31.35 -11.36
N LEU A 78 -1.13 -31.07 -10.51
CA LEU A 78 -1.33 -30.90 -9.06
C LEU A 78 -2.45 -29.92 -8.70
N ILE A 79 -2.49 -28.76 -9.35
CA ILE A 79 -3.53 -27.75 -9.11
C ILE A 79 -4.92 -28.31 -9.42
N ALA A 80 -5.08 -29.04 -10.52
CA ALA A 80 -6.36 -29.63 -10.89
C ALA A 80 -6.80 -30.73 -9.90
N ALA A 81 -5.88 -31.57 -9.44
CA ALA A 81 -6.18 -32.59 -8.44
C ALA A 81 -6.56 -31.98 -7.07
N ASN A 82 -5.86 -30.90 -6.68
CA ASN A 82 -6.18 -30.14 -5.45
C ASN A 82 -7.54 -29.43 -5.54
N GLU A 83 -7.88 -28.86 -6.71
CA GLU A 83 -9.21 -28.28 -6.96
C GLU A 83 -10.31 -29.35 -6.86
N GLU A 84 -10.08 -30.52 -7.46
CA GLU A 84 -11.04 -31.64 -7.41
C GLU A 84 -11.21 -32.14 -5.97
N PHE A 85 -10.13 -32.21 -5.19
CA PHE A 85 -10.21 -32.53 -3.78
C PHE A 85 -11.11 -31.52 -3.04
N LYS A 86 -10.88 -30.22 -3.22
CA LYS A 86 -11.71 -29.19 -2.57
C LYS A 86 -13.18 -29.32 -2.98
N LYS A 87 -13.47 -29.54 -4.26
CA LYS A 87 -14.82 -29.76 -4.76
C LYS A 87 -15.43 -31.03 -4.15
N LEU A 88 -14.67 -32.13 -4.07
CA LEU A 88 -15.14 -33.37 -3.46
C LEU A 88 -15.56 -33.20 -2.00
N VAL A 89 -14.83 -32.43 -1.21
CA VAL A 89 -15.09 -32.29 0.23
C VAL A 89 -16.13 -31.26 0.59
N PHE A 90 -16.40 -30.25 -0.27
CA PHE A 90 -17.34 -29.16 0.04
C PHE A 90 -18.51 -29.00 -0.95
N GLU A 91 -18.41 -29.50 -2.17
CA GLU A 91 -19.41 -29.23 -3.23
C GLU A 91 -19.99 -30.53 -3.82
N ASN A 92 -19.11 -31.44 -4.25
CA ASN A 92 -19.48 -32.71 -4.91
C ASN A 92 -19.40 -33.91 -3.95
N ASN A 93 -19.81 -33.70 -2.71
CA ASN A 93 -19.70 -34.64 -1.60
C ASN A 93 -20.88 -35.63 -1.48
N SER A 94 -21.67 -35.78 -2.53
CA SER A 94 -22.81 -36.65 -2.53
C SER A 94 -22.43 -38.12 -2.90
N PHE A 95 -22.91 -39.04 -2.09
CA PHE A 95 -22.72 -40.50 -2.26
C PHE A 95 -24.07 -41.20 -2.20
N PRO A 96 -24.24 -42.36 -2.88
CA PRO A 96 -25.53 -43.09 -2.97
C PRO A 96 -25.81 -43.92 -1.71
N PHE A 97 -25.68 -43.34 -0.53
CA PHE A 97 -25.79 -44.02 0.76
C PHE A 97 -27.16 -43.92 1.42
N GLY A 98 -28.08 -43.14 0.85
CA GLY A 98 -29.43 -43.04 1.34
C GLY A 98 -30.32 -44.23 0.97
N GLU A 99 -31.55 -44.24 1.49
CA GLU A 99 -32.56 -45.28 1.19
C GLU A 99 -32.79 -45.39 -0.32
N ASN A 100 -32.79 -46.61 -0.81
CA ASN A 100 -32.96 -46.93 -2.24
C ASN A 100 -31.89 -46.32 -3.15
N GLY A 101 -30.65 -46.10 -2.65
CA GLY A 101 -29.55 -45.53 -3.39
C GLY A 101 -29.66 -44.03 -3.62
N ARG A 102 -30.49 -43.32 -2.86
CA ARG A 102 -30.51 -41.84 -2.90
C ARG A 102 -29.18 -41.23 -2.51
N SER A 103 -28.80 -40.19 -3.17
CA SER A 103 -27.60 -39.44 -2.84
C SER A 103 -27.74 -38.67 -1.54
N VAL A 104 -26.76 -38.80 -0.65
CA VAL A 104 -26.64 -38.09 0.63
C VAL A 104 -25.30 -37.37 0.64
N SER A 105 -25.28 -36.16 1.11
CA SER A 105 -24.04 -35.37 1.29
C SER A 105 -23.24 -35.90 2.47
N ILE A 106 -21.97 -36.13 2.29
CA ILE A 106 -21.01 -36.64 3.28
C ILE A 106 -20.08 -35.53 3.71
N ASP A 107 -20.00 -35.30 5.03
CA ASP A 107 -19.08 -34.34 5.62
C ASP A 107 -17.74 -34.99 5.90
N PHE A 108 -16.69 -34.42 5.35
CA PHE A 108 -15.29 -34.81 5.60
C PHE A 108 -14.69 -34.01 6.78
N PHE A 109 -15.19 -32.83 6.98
CA PHE A 109 -14.76 -31.89 8.02
C PHE A 109 -15.99 -31.23 8.69
N GLY A 110 -15.92 -31.07 9.99
CA GLY A 110 -16.84 -30.21 10.74
C GLY A 110 -16.48 -28.75 10.47
N THR A 111 -17.43 -27.98 9.95
CA THR A 111 -17.24 -26.56 9.60
C THR A 111 -18.46 -25.74 9.98
N LEU A 112 -18.40 -24.43 9.82
CA LEU A 112 -19.45 -23.43 10.00
C LEU A 112 -19.77 -23.08 11.46
N THR A 113 -19.87 -24.03 12.36
CA THR A 113 -20.17 -23.75 13.77
C THR A 113 -19.10 -24.30 14.70
N PRO A 114 -18.86 -23.69 15.87
CA PRO A 114 -17.88 -24.20 16.85
C PRO A 114 -18.15 -25.66 17.26
N GLU A 115 -19.41 -26.07 17.40
CA GLU A 115 -19.81 -27.44 17.77
C GLU A 115 -19.41 -28.45 16.70
N ARG A 116 -19.59 -28.09 15.43
CA ARG A 116 -19.17 -28.94 14.32
C ARG A 116 -17.64 -28.98 14.17
N MET A 117 -16.97 -27.85 14.34
CA MET A 117 -15.49 -27.79 14.30
C MET A 117 -14.84 -28.59 15.43
N ALA A 118 -15.48 -28.64 16.62
CA ALA A 118 -15.04 -29.48 17.74
C ALA A 118 -15.12 -31.00 17.44
N LEU A 119 -15.83 -31.40 16.40
CA LEU A 119 -15.85 -32.79 15.93
C LEU A 119 -14.62 -33.16 15.09
N ASN A 120 -13.77 -32.21 14.72
CA ASN A 120 -12.54 -32.53 14.01
C ASN A 120 -11.44 -32.98 14.97
N GLU A 121 -10.49 -33.72 14.45
CA GLU A 121 -9.23 -34.06 15.13
C GLU A 121 -8.09 -33.29 14.45
N TYR A 122 -7.42 -32.43 15.22
CA TYR A 122 -6.34 -31.57 14.75
C TYR A 122 -5.01 -32.10 15.28
N ILE A 123 -4.09 -32.48 14.37
CA ILE A 123 -2.80 -33.06 14.74
C ILE A 123 -1.69 -32.26 14.07
N VAL A 124 -0.68 -31.91 14.83
CA VAL A 124 0.62 -31.50 14.32
C VAL A 124 1.60 -32.67 14.47
N THR A 125 2.34 -32.92 13.43
CA THR A 125 3.40 -33.93 13.40
C THR A 125 4.66 -33.39 12.74
N ASN A 126 5.80 -33.90 13.13
CA ASN A 126 7.07 -33.51 12.53
C ASN A 126 7.78 -34.72 11.92
N GLN A 127 8.79 -34.47 11.09
CA GLN A 127 9.63 -35.46 10.45
C GLN A 127 8.85 -36.51 9.66
N TRP A 128 7.86 -36.05 8.87
CA TRP A 128 7.02 -36.89 8.04
C TRP A 128 7.77 -37.44 6.81
N VAL A 129 8.05 -38.73 6.77
CA VAL A 129 8.70 -39.38 5.62
C VAL A 129 7.66 -39.85 4.61
N TYR A 130 7.85 -39.53 3.30
CA TYR A 130 6.98 -39.93 2.21
C TYR A 130 7.69 -39.86 0.84
N PRO A 131 7.50 -40.85 -0.04
CA PRO A 131 7.41 -42.27 0.35
C PRO A 131 8.73 -42.75 0.92
N LYS A 132 8.77 -43.89 1.60
CA LYS A 132 10.00 -44.48 2.11
C LYS A 132 10.72 -45.27 1.02
N THR A 133 11.10 -44.60 -0.06
CA THR A 133 11.85 -45.16 -1.19
C THR A 133 12.99 -44.24 -1.57
N GLU A 134 13.89 -44.72 -2.44
CA GLU A 134 14.94 -43.85 -3.00
C GLU A 134 14.28 -42.62 -3.68
N GLY A 135 14.67 -41.40 -3.29
CA GLY A 135 14.04 -40.14 -3.71
C GLY A 135 12.85 -39.64 -2.87
N GLY A 136 12.46 -40.38 -1.81
CA GLY A 136 11.48 -39.89 -0.83
C GLY A 136 11.96 -38.68 -0.06
N LYS A 137 11.01 -37.87 0.46
CA LYS A 137 11.27 -36.64 1.20
C LYS A 137 10.87 -36.78 2.66
N ARG A 138 11.51 -36.03 3.49
CA ARG A 138 11.19 -35.84 4.91
C ARG A 138 10.74 -34.41 5.12
N LEU A 139 9.48 -34.26 5.49
CA LEU A 139 8.85 -32.95 5.70
C LEU A 139 8.97 -32.58 7.19
N ASP A 140 9.38 -31.34 7.48
CA ASP A 140 9.64 -30.91 8.84
C ASP A 140 8.37 -30.86 9.68
N ILE A 141 7.32 -30.17 9.20
CA ILE A 141 6.02 -30.05 9.89
C ILE A 141 4.90 -30.43 8.93
N VAL A 142 3.97 -31.26 9.39
CA VAL A 142 2.73 -31.55 8.69
C VAL A 142 1.54 -31.34 9.63
N LEU A 143 0.55 -30.59 9.17
CA LEU A 143 -0.71 -30.38 9.89
C LEU A 143 -1.79 -31.28 9.31
N LEU A 144 -2.42 -32.05 10.20
CA LEU A 144 -3.49 -32.97 9.82
C LEU A 144 -4.82 -32.55 10.44
N VAL A 145 -5.85 -32.55 9.62
CA VAL A 145 -7.24 -32.49 10.11
C VAL A 145 -7.95 -33.77 9.72
N ASN A 146 -8.48 -34.51 10.69
CA ASN A 146 -9.15 -35.79 10.47
C ASN A 146 -8.30 -36.81 9.69
N GLY A 147 -6.97 -36.74 9.77
CA GLY A 147 -6.05 -37.60 9.05
C GLY A 147 -5.71 -37.14 7.64
N PHE A 148 -6.18 -35.98 7.19
CA PHE A 148 -5.81 -35.37 5.92
C PHE A 148 -4.65 -34.38 6.15
N PRO A 149 -3.50 -34.49 5.44
CA PRO A 149 -2.44 -33.50 5.49
C PRO A 149 -2.89 -32.26 4.75
N ILE A 150 -3.20 -31.18 5.53
CA ILE A 150 -3.76 -29.94 4.98
C ILE A 150 -2.74 -28.81 4.87
N ALA A 151 -1.64 -28.88 5.61
CA ALA A 151 -0.58 -27.91 5.49
C ALA A 151 0.79 -28.55 5.69
N ILE A 152 1.79 -28.04 4.99
CA ILE A 152 3.18 -28.47 5.06
C ILE A 152 4.04 -27.27 5.39
N GLY A 153 4.92 -27.42 6.40
CA GLY A 153 5.86 -26.42 6.83
C GLY A 153 7.30 -26.88 6.71
N GLU A 154 8.17 -26.03 6.20
CA GLU A 154 9.61 -26.21 6.19
C GLU A 154 10.27 -25.18 7.09
N LEU A 155 11.09 -25.66 7.99
CA LEU A 155 11.76 -24.85 9.00
C LEU A 155 13.26 -24.89 8.75
N LYS A 156 13.89 -23.73 8.86
CA LYS A 156 15.33 -23.60 8.75
C LYS A 156 15.91 -23.10 10.07
N THR A 157 17.16 -23.47 10.33
CA THR A 157 17.77 -23.16 11.63
C THR A 157 17.93 -21.65 11.84
N PRO A 158 17.40 -21.10 12.95
CA PRO A 158 17.58 -19.68 13.29
C PRO A 158 19.04 -19.32 13.62
N SER A 159 19.89 -20.30 13.89
CA SER A 159 21.27 -20.10 14.29
C SER A 159 22.24 -19.91 13.12
N ARG A 160 21.80 -20.16 11.90
CA ARG A 160 22.56 -19.88 10.67
C ARG A 160 21.98 -18.67 9.99
N GLU A 161 22.66 -17.55 10.11
CA GLU A 161 22.20 -16.25 9.62
C GLU A 161 22.09 -16.16 8.07
N ALA A 162 22.72 -17.11 7.34
CA ALA A 162 22.71 -17.20 5.89
C ALA A 162 21.47 -17.86 5.28
N ILE A 163 20.66 -18.51 6.08
CA ILE A 163 19.47 -19.23 5.61
C ILE A 163 18.24 -18.36 5.83
N SER A 164 17.40 -18.29 4.82
CA SER A 164 16.15 -17.54 4.86
C SER A 164 14.93 -18.49 4.73
N TRP A 165 13.75 -17.96 4.99
CA TRP A 165 12.50 -18.66 4.72
C TRP A 165 12.38 -19.09 3.25
N MET A 166 13.07 -18.40 2.32
CA MET A 166 13.05 -18.72 0.88
C MET A 166 13.65 -20.09 0.59
N ASP A 167 14.63 -20.53 1.40
CA ASP A 167 15.23 -21.84 1.27
C ASP A 167 14.19 -22.94 1.61
N GLY A 168 13.45 -22.77 2.70
CA GLY A 168 12.36 -23.67 3.07
C GLY A 168 11.24 -23.65 2.03
N ALA A 169 10.84 -22.49 1.54
CA ALA A 169 9.86 -22.38 0.47
C ALA A 169 10.34 -23.01 -0.85
N GLY A 170 11.63 -22.89 -1.15
CA GLY A 170 12.27 -23.56 -2.29
C GLY A 170 12.21 -25.09 -2.18
N ASP A 171 12.46 -25.64 -0.97
CA ASP A 171 12.33 -27.06 -0.69
C ASP A 171 10.90 -27.55 -0.91
N ILE A 172 9.90 -26.81 -0.41
CA ILE A 172 8.49 -27.12 -0.65
C ILE A 172 8.16 -27.17 -2.14
N LEU A 173 8.61 -26.19 -2.94
CA LEU A 173 8.41 -26.19 -4.39
C LEU A 173 9.09 -27.40 -5.09
N ALA A 174 10.21 -27.86 -4.55
CA ALA A 174 10.86 -29.10 -5.04
C ALA A 174 10.06 -30.34 -4.64
N TYR A 175 9.45 -30.37 -3.46
CA TYR A 175 8.60 -31.45 -3.00
C TYR A 175 7.31 -31.55 -3.82
N GLU A 176 6.67 -30.44 -4.16
CA GLU A 176 5.49 -30.39 -5.03
C GLU A 176 5.75 -31.02 -6.38
N LYS A 177 6.97 -30.92 -6.90
CA LYS A 177 7.38 -31.58 -8.16
C LYS A 177 7.72 -33.06 -7.98
N SER A 178 8.37 -33.44 -6.88
CA SER A 178 8.87 -34.80 -6.67
C SER A 178 7.84 -35.71 -6.02
N ILE A 179 6.96 -35.22 -5.17
CA ILE A 179 5.94 -35.96 -4.44
C ILE A 179 4.56 -35.23 -4.47
N PRO A 180 4.02 -34.93 -5.66
CA PRO A 180 2.80 -34.13 -5.81
C PRO A 180 1.58 -34.73 -5.09
N GLN A 181 1.54 -36.02 -4.88
CA GLN A 181 0.46 -36.72 -4.16
C GLN A 181 0.27 -36.17 -2.75
N MET A 182 1.37 -35.79 -2.08
CA MET A 182 1.35 -35.26 -0.73
C MET A 182 0.65 -33.88 -0.63
N PHE A 183 0.51 -33.19 -1.76
CA PHE A 183 -0.07 -31.84 -1.84
C PHE A 183 -1.50 -31.83 -2.42
N VAL A 184 -2.12 -32.96 -2.72
CA VAL A 184 -3.50 -33.03 -3.24
C VAL A 184 -4.50 -32.49 -2.22
N THR A 185 -4.29 -32.78 -0.94
CA THR A 185 -5.17 -32.32 0.15
C THR A 185 -4.73 -30.98 0.78
N ASN A 186 -3.64 -30.41 0.28
CA ASN A 186 -3.00 -29.23 0.85
C ASN A 186 -3.88 -27.98 0.73
N VAL A 187 -3.99 -27.21 1.81
CA VAL A 187 -4.65 -25.91 1.84
C VAL A 187 -3.63 -24.80 1.63
N PHE A 188 -2.50 -24.85 2.36
CA PHE A 188 -1.40 -23.90 2.26
C PHE A 188 -0.08 -24.54 2.68
N ASN A 189 1.00 -23.87 2.33
CA ASN A 189 2.34 -24.17 2.80
C ASN A 189 2.90 -23.00 3.60
N PHE A 190 3.83 -23.27 4.51
CA PHE A 190 4.53 -22.22 5.24
C PHE A 190 6.02 -22.53 5.38
N ALA A 191 6.80 -21.45 5.51
CA ALA A 191 8.24 -21.55 5.73
C ALA A 191 8.71 -20.50 6.73
N SER A 192 9.72 -20.85 7.53
CA SER A 192 10.31 -19.93 8.51
C SER A 192 11.76 -20.31 8.81
N GLU A 193 12.58 -19.29 9.08
CA GLU A 193 13.92 -19.42 9.61
C GLU A 193 14.04 -18.86 11.05
N GLY A 194 12.89 -18.70 11.71
CA GLY A 194 12.83 -18.19 13.10
C GLY A 194 12.86 -16.67 13.23
N LYS A 195 12.92 -15.91 12.14
CA LYS A 195 12.81 -14.44 12.11
C LYS A 195 11.56 -13.98 11.39
N CYS A 196 11.20 -14.69 10.31
CA CYS A 196 10.02 -14.41 9.50
C CYS A 196 9.15 -15.65 9.38
N PHE A 197 7.85 -15.45 9.33
CA PHE A 197 6.88 -16.48 8.97
C PHE A 197 6.26 -16.11 7.62
N ARG A 198 6.29 -17.04 6.66
CA ARG A 198 5.72 -16.84 5.33
C ARG A 198 4.86 -18.02 4.95
N TYR A 199 3.76 -17.74 4.26
CA TYR A 199 2.85 -18.78 3.76
C TYR A 199 2.43 -18.49 2.32
N SER A 200 2.03 -19.52 1.62
CA SER A 200 1.44 -19.44 0.29
C SER A 200 0.66 -20.71 -0.08
N SER A 201 0.05 -20.69 -1.28
CA SER A 201 -0.58 -21.88 -1.87
C SER A 201 0.42 -22.75 -2.61
N ILE A 202 -0.02 -23.92 -3.05
CA ILE A 202 0.76 -24.83 -3.91
C ILE A 202 1.14 -24.17 -5.24
N ASN A 203 2.31 -24.51 -5.77
CA ASN A 203 2.90 -23.97 -7.01
C ASN A 203 3.04 -22.44 -7.06
N ALA A 204 3.01 -21.80 -5.92
CA ALA A 204 3.10 -20.35 -5.83
C ALA A 204 4.57 -19.90 -5.95
N PRO A 205 4.90 -18.95 -6.85
CA PRO A 205 6.25 -18.42 -6.94
C PRO A 205 6.64 -17.69 -5.63
N LEU A 206 7.93 -17.67 -5.29
CA LEU A 206 8.42 -17.06 -4.03
C LEU A 206 7.96 -15.61 -3.84
N THR A 207 7.75 -14.89 -4.92
CA THR A 207 7.30 -13.48 -4.90
C THR A 207 5.88 -13.28 -4.35
N VAL A 208 5.07 -14.33 -4.27
CA VAL A 208 3.71 -14.26 -3.71
C VAL A 208 3.59 -14.86 -2.31
N TRP A 209 4.68 -15.36 -1.73
CA TRP A 209 4.70 -15.74 -0.33
C TRP A 209 4.60 -14.49 0.55
N GLY A 210 3.77 -14.51 1.56
CA GLY A 210 3.51 -13.33 2.40
C GLY A 210 3.44 -13.63 3.88
N PRO A 211 3.54 -12.60 4.71
CA PRO A 211 3.39 -12.71 6.15
C PRO A 211 1.93 -12.92 6.55
N TRP A 212 1.74 -13.43 7.77
CA TRP A 212 0.49 -13.33 8.49
C TRP A 212 0.66 -12.38 9.66
N HIS A 213 -0.17 -11.34 9.71
CA HIS A 213 -0.18 -10.35 10.77
C HIS A 213 -1.59 -10.20 11.35
N THR A 214 -1.66 -9.67 12.56
CA THR A 214 -2.88 -9.16 13.20
C THR A 214 -2.64 -7.71 13.64
N GLU A 215 -3.67 -7.01 14.09
CA GLU A 215 -3.47 -5.65 14.65
C GLU A 215 -2.49 -5.63 15.84
N GLU A 216 -2.45 -6.70 16.62
CA GLU A 216 -1.62 -6.82 17.80
C GLU A 216 -0.20 -7.28 17.49
N HIS A 217 -0.03 -8.15 16.49
CA HIS A 217 1.23 -8.80 16.15
C HIS A 217 1.63 -8.45 14.71
N LYS A 218 2.27 -7.30 14.53
CA LYS A 218 2.79 -6.81 13.24
C LYS A 218 4.31 -6.89 13.11
N ALA A 219 5.00 -7.15 14.22
CA ALA A 219 6.45 -7.19 14.26
C ALA A 219 6.99 -8.53 13.73
N GLU A 220 8.16 -8.48 13.11
CA GLU A 220 8.92 -9.64 12.68
C GLU A 220 10.31 -9.60 13.29
N GLY A 221 11.03 -10.71 13.20
CA GLY A 221 12.44 -10.74 13.43
C GLY A 221 12.96 -11.41 14.65
N THR A 222 12.08 -11.90 15.44
CA THR A 222 12.44 -12.74 16.58
C THR A 222 11.64 -14.03 16.54
N LEU A 223 12.16 -15.04 17.23
CA LEU A 223 11.48 -16.30 17.38
C LEU A 223 10.09 -16.14 18.03
N ALA A 224 9.95 -15.18 18.94
CA ALA A 224 8.66 -14.86 19.57
C ALA A 224 7.65 -14.33 18.56
N HIS A 225 8.05 -13.43 17.66
CA HIS A 225 7.20 -12.91 16.60
C HIS A 225 6.75 -14.01 15.62
N VAL A 226 7.65 -14.97 15.31
CA VAL A 226 7.28 -16.13 14.49
C VAL A 226 6.26 -17.01 15.21
N GLN A 227 6.42 -17.24 16.52
CA GLN A 227 5.43 -17.98 17.33
C GLN A 227 4.08 -17.28 17.35
N GLU A 228 4.05 -15.95 17.51
CA GLU A 228 2.84 -15.13 17.45
C GLU A 228 2.13 -15.28 16.11
N ALA A 229 2.86 -15.08 14.99
CA ALA A 229 2.30 -15.20 13.64
C ALA A 229 1.77 -16.61 13.35
N MET A 230 2.52 -17.65 13.74
CA MET A 230 2.08 -19.04 13.62
C MET A 230 0.84 -19.32 14.48
N THR A 231 0.83 -18.84 15.73
CA THR A 231 -0.31 -18.99 16.61
C THR A 231 -1.55 -18.33 16.03
N ASP A 232 -1.39 -17.12 15.49
CA ASP A 232 -2.52 -16.35 14.95
C ASP A 232 -3.09 -16.98 13.69
N MET A 233 -2.25 -17.48 12.77
CA MET A 233 -2.74 -18.12 11.54
C MET A 233 -3.19 -19.56 11.72
N ILE A 234 -2.43 -20.35 12.52
CA ILE A 234 -2.59 -21.81 12.60
C ILE A 234 -3.56 -22.21 13.73
N LYS A 235 -4.53 -21.36 14.05
CA LYS A 235 -5.66 -21.75 14.90
C LYS A 235 -6.60 -22.67 14.14
N PRO A 236 -7.12 -23.76 14.75
CA PRO A 236 -8.06 -24.66 14.09
C PRO A 236 -9.21 -23.97 13.35
N GLU A 237 -9.84 -23.00 14.00
CA GLU A 237 -10.94 -22.23 13.43
C GLU A 237 -10.52 -21.37 12.22
N ILE A 238 -9.34 -20.77 12.26
CA ILE A 238 -8.82 -19.94 11.16
C ILE A 238 -8.48 -20.83 9.97
N ILE A 239 -7.80 -21.95 10.18
CA ILE A 239 -7.45 -22.87 9.11
C ILE A 239 -8.70 -23.45 8.43
N MET A 240 -9.69 -23.83 9.19
CA MET A 240 -10.94 -24.38 8.61
C MET A 240 -11.70 -23.28 7.84
N ASP A 241 -11.66 -22.04 8.30
CA ASP A 241 -12.22 -20.91 7.60
C ASP A 241 -11.47 -20.60 6.31
N ILE A 242 -10.12 -20.59 6.35
CA ILE A 242 -9.27 -20.43 5.16
C ILE A 242 -9.56 -21.54 4.16
N PHE A 243 -9.59 -22.79 4.57
CA PHE A 243 -9.81 -23.93 3.70
C PHE A 243 -11.14 -23.82 2.95
N ARG A 244 -12.19 -23.50 3.66
CA ARG A 244 -13.54 -23.45 3.10
C ARG A 244 -13.78 -22.23 2.23
N PHE A 245 -13.42 -21.02 2.72
CA PHE A 245 -13.86 -19.75 2.14
C PHE A 245 -12.77 -18.88 1.57
N PHE A 246 -11.51 -19.07 1.97
CA PHE A 246 -10.43 -18.14 1.64
C PHE A 246 -9.34 -18.74 0.73
N THR A 247 -9.68 -19.84 0.05
CA THR A 247 -8.92 -20.39 -1.07
C THR A 247 -9.79 -20.44 -2.31
N LEU A 248 -9.21 -20.12 -3.46
CA LEU A 248 -9.88 -20.11 -4.76
C LEU A 248 -8.98 -20.74 -5.82
N PHE A 249 -9.58 -21.20 -6.91
CA PHE A 249 -8.87 -21.61 -8.10
C PHE A 249 -9.24 -20.66 -9.22
N ALA A 250 -8.25 -20.12 -9.91
CA ALA A 250 -8.44 -19.18 -10.98
C ALA A 250 -7.70 -19.63 -12.23
N THR A 251 -8.15 -19.16 -13.39
CA THR A 251 -7.54 -19.45 -14.69
C THR A 251 -7.04 -18.15 -15.30
N ASP A 252 -5.76 -18.11 -15.66
CA ASP A 252 -5.17 -16.95 -16.32
C ASP A 252 -5.57 -16.86 -17.81
N LYS A 253 -5.23 -15.78 -18.47
CA LYS A 253 -5.49 -15.55 -19.91
C LYS A 253 -4.81 -16.60 -20.83
N LYS A 254 -3.82 -17.33 -20.31
CA LYS A 254 -3.13 -18.43 -21.01
C LYS A 254 -3.73 -19.79 -20.68
N HIS A 255 -4.92 -19.83 -20.11
CA HIS A 255 -5.62 -21.05 -19.67
C HIS A 255 -4.86 -21.90 -18.64
N ARG A 256 -3.94 -21.30 -17.87
CA ARG A 256 -3.25 -21.99 -16.79
C ARG A 256 -4.00 -21.77 -15.49
N LYS A 257 -4.34 -22.85 -14.83
CA LYS A 257 -4.94 -22.80 -13.49
C LYS A 257 -3.90 -22.53 -12.43
N TYR A 258 -4.27 -21.77 -11.42
CA TYR A 258 -3.49 -21.50 -10.22
C TYR A 258 -4.41 -21.39 -9.01
N LYS A 259 -3.86 -21.70 -7.84
CA LYS A 259 -4.56 -21.59 -6.57
C LYS A 259 -4.24 -20.26 -5.89
N ILE A 260 -5.26 -19.60 -5.38
CA ILE A 260 -5.16 -18.36 -4.59
C ILE A 260 -5.48 -18.71 -3.15
N ILE A 261 -4.68 -18.22 -2.22
CA ILE A 261 -4.99 -18.12 -0.80
C ILE A 261 -5.07 -16.66 -0.39
N CYS A 262 -5.97 -16.33 0.54
CA CYS A 262 -6.11 -14.96 1.02
C CYS A 262 -4.82 -14.43 1.66
N ARG A 263 -4.63 -13.12 1.62
CA ARG A 263 -3.73 -12.39 2.51
C ARG A 263 -4.46 -12.10 3.84
N TYR A 264 -3.69 -11.90 4.92
CA TYR A 264 -4.28 -11.65 6.25
C TYR A 264 -5.26 -10.48 6.25
N GLN A 265 -4.94 -9.35 5.58
CA GLN A 265 -5.83 -8.19 5.48
C GLN A 265 -7.13 -8.48 4.72
N GLN A 266 -7.08 -9.40 3.74
CA GLN A 266 -8.28 -9.85 3.04
C GLN A 266 -9.13 -10.75 3.95
N PHE A 267 -8.49 -11.62 4.72
CA PHE A 267 -9.15 -12.47 5.71
C PHE A 267 -9.83 -11.64 6.80
N GLU A 268 -9.11 -10.70 7.40
CA GLU A 268 -9.63 -9.81 8.43
C GLU A 268 -10.78 -8.94 7.91
N GLY A 269 -10.58 -8.25 6.78
CA GLY A 269 -11.60 -7.37 6.21
C GLY A 269 -12.87 -8.11 5.76
N ALA A 270 -12.74 -9.28 5.16
CA ALA A 270 -13.89 -10.08 4.76
C ALA A 270 -14.64 -10.64 5.97
N ASN A 271 -13.92 -11.14 6.98
CA ASN A 271 -14.55 -11.62 8.22
C ASN A 271 -15.18 -10.49 9.02
N ALA A 272 -14.60 -9.30 9.04
CA ALA A 272 -15.21 -8.12 9.66
C ALA A 272 -16.54 -7.75 8.99
N ILE A 273 -16.64 -7.83 7.67
CA ILE A 273 -17.90 -7.64 6.94
C ILE A 273 -18.91 -8.73 7.35
N VAL A 274 -18.51 -10.01 7.32
CA VAL A 274 -19.39 -11.14 7.67
C VAL A 274 -19.89 -11.01 9.10
N GLN A 275 -19.01 -10.72 10.05
CA GLN A 275 -19.35 -10.56 11.45
C GLN A 275 -20.35 -9.40 11.65
N ARG A 276 -20.12 -8.24 11.00
CA ARG A 276 -21.02 -7.08 11.03
C ARG A 276 -22.44 -7.43 10.54
N VAL A 277 -22.52 -8.23 9.47
CA VAL A 277 -23.80 -8.68 8.91
C VAL A 277 -24.51 -9.65 9.85
N LEU A 278 -23.78 -10.59 10.46
CA LEU A 278 -24.35 -11.56 11.40
C LEU A 278 -24.84 -10.89 12.69
N GLU A 279 -24.14 -9.89 13.20
CA GLU A 279 -24.56 -9.09 14.36
C GLU A 279 -25.84 -8.28 14.08
N GLY A 280 -26.01 -7.81 12.84
CA GLY A 280 -27.23 -7.14 12.39
C GLY A 280 -27.52 -5.75 13.01
N LYS A 281 -26.66 -5.28 13.90
CA LYS A 281 -26.86 -4.01 14.65
C LYS A 281 -26.55 -2.80 13.79
N THR A 282 -25.34 -2.73 13.26
CA THR A 282 -24.82 -1.64 12.44
C THR A 282 -24.80 -2.07 11.00
N LYS A 283 -25.52 -1.35 10.13
CA LYS A 283 -25.73 -1.74 8.73
C LYS A 283 -24.76 -1.05 7.77
N GLN A 284 -23.62 -0.61 8.26
CA GLN A 284 -22.59 0.02 7.43
C GLN A 284 -21.20 -0.32 7.96
N GLY A 285 -20.19 -0.20 7.08
CA GLY A 285 -18.80 -0.38 7.41
C GLY A 285 -17.88 0.17 6.31
N LEU A 286 -16.73 0.75 6.69
CA LEU A 286 -15.71 1.24 5.79
C LEU A 286 -14.48 0.33 5.86
N ILE A 287 -14.10 -0.22 4.71
CA ILE A 287 -12.85 -0.95 4.52
C ILE A 287 -11.86 0.01 3.83
N TRP A 288 -10.89 0.48 4.59
CA TRP A 288 -9.85 1.35 4.09
C TRP A 288 -8.58 0.54 3.80
N HIS A 289 -8.53 -0.05 2.63
CA HIS A 289 -7.37 -0.81 2.18
C HIS A 289 -6.70 -0.12 1.01
N PHE A 290 -5.39 0.13 1.14
CA PHE A 290 -4.59 0.81 0.12
C PHE A 290 -4.75 0.15 -1.26
N GLN A 291 -4.52 0.93 -2.30
CA GLN A 291 -4.66 0.45 -3.67
C GLN A 291 -3.63 -0.63 -3.97
N GLY A 292 -4.09 -1.76 -4.52
CA GLY A 292 -3.24 -2.93 -4.74
C GLY A 292 -3.24 -3.98 -3.64
N SER A 293 -3.92 -3.73 -2.52
CA SER A 293 -4.08 -4.69 -1.41
C SER A 293 -4.93 -5.92 -1.75
N GLY A 294 -5.58 -5.95 -2.93
CA GLY A 294 -6.46 -7.04 -3.34
C GLY A 294 -7.91 -6.92 -2.86
N LYS A 295 -8.47 -5.69 -2.81
CA LYS A 295 -9.88 -5.43 -2.44
C LYS A 295 -10.89 -6.26 -3.22
N SER A 296 -10.67 -6.47 -4.53
CA SER A 296 -11.55 -7.30 -5.35
C SER A 296 -11.63 -8.74 -4.85
N LEU A 297 -10.50 -9.35 -4.46
CA LEU A 297 -10.46 -10.69 -3.86
C LEU A 297 -11.12 -10.69 -2.46
N LEU A 298 -10.95 -9.64 -1.67
CA LEU A 298 -11.66 -9.50 -0.39
C LEU A 298 -13.18 -9.56 -0.61
N MET A 299 -13.70 -8.84 -1.61
CA MET A 299 -15.13 -8.88 -1.94
C MET A 299 -15.58 -10.28 -2.39
N VAL A 300 -14.74 -11.00 -3.16
CA VAL A 300 -15.01 -12.39 -3.57
C VAL A 300 -15.13 -13.27 -2.33
N PHE A 301 -14.15 -13.24 -1.43
CA PHE A 301 -14.14 -14.04 -0.21
C PHE A 301 -15.33 -13.72 0.70
N ALA A 302 -15.62 -12.44 0.92
CA ALA A 302 -16.76 -12.01 1.71
C ALA A 302 -18.09 -12.48 1.10
N ALA A 303 -18.27 -12.29 -0.22
CA ALA A 303 -19.47 -12.72 -0.94
C ALA A 303 -19.67 -14.23 -0.85
N GLN A 304 -18.61 -15.02 -1.05
CA GLN A 304 -18.67 -16.48 -0.96
C GLN A 304 -19.06 -16.93 0.46
N LYS A 305 -18.46 -16.36 1.48
CA LYS A 305 -18.73 -16.71 2.88
C LYS A 305 -20.14 -16.29 3.29
N LEU A 306 -20.56 -15.07 2.99
CA LEU A 306 -21.93 -14.57 3.28
C LEU A 306 -23.00 -15.46 2.67
N ARG A 307 -22.79 -15.93 1.43
CA ARG A 307 -23.72 -16.82 0.73
C ARG A 307 -23.92 -18.17 1.41
N MET A 308 -22.93 -18.63 2.15
CA MET A 308 -22.93 -19.94 2.81
C MET A 308 -23.37 -19.87 4.28
N MET A 309 -23.60 -18.68 4.84
CA MET A 309 -24.08 -18.53 6.23
C MET A 309 -25.57 -18.89 6.35
N PRO A 310 -25.93 -19.94 7.09
CA PRO A 310 -27.32 -20.39 7.23
C PRO A 310 -28.23 -19.31 7.87
N GLU A 311 -27.68 -18.50 8.77
CA GLU A 311 -28.39 -17.44 9.50
C GLU A 311 -28.94 -16.38 8.55
N LEU A 312 -28.27 -16.16 7.42
CA LEU A 312 -28.65 -15.15 6.42
C LEU A 312 -29.74 -15.63 5.43
N LYS A 313 -30.14 -16.91 5.49
CA LYS A 313 -31.24 -17.46 4.68
C LYS A 313 -31.12 -17.15 3.18
N ALA A 314 -29.97 -17.50 2.59
CA ALA A 314 -29.64 -17.20 1.18
C ALA A 314 -29.70 -15.68 0.86
N PRO A 315 -28.71 -14.91 1.32
CA PRO A 315 -28.67 -13.45 1.10
C PRO A 315 -28.43 -13.12 -0.37
N THR A 316 -28.80 -11.89 -0.75
CA THR A 316 -28.36 -11.25 -2.00
C THR A 316 -27.12 -10.43 -1.70
N VAL A 317 -26.02 -10.71 -2.39
CA VAL A 317 -24.80 -9.91 -2.30
C VAL A 317 -24.66 -9.08 -3.56
N VAL A 318 -24.47 -7.78 -3.43
CA VAL A 318 -24.38 -6.84 -4.55
C VAL A 318 -22.99 -6.20 -4.55
N ILE A 319 -22.26 -6.41 -5.61
CA ILE A 319 -20.99 -5.72 -5.86
C ILE A 319 -21.30 -4.51 -6.73
N VAL A 320 -21.03 -3.33 -6.20
CA VAL A 320 -21.30 -2.06 -6.88
C VAL A 320 -19.97 -1.41 -7.24
N ASP A 321 -19.77 -1.14 -8.52
CA ASP A 321 -18.60 -0.47 -9.05
C ASP A 321 -18.94 0.94 -9.57
N ASP A 322 -17.94 1.81 -9.69
CA ASP A 322 -18.15 3.17 -10.23
C ASP A 322 -18.05 3.22 -11.76
N ARG A 323 -17.39 2.27 -12.40
CA ARG A 323 -17.11 2.27 -13.86
C ARG A 323 -17.35 0.92 -14.53
N ILE A 324 -17.78 0.98 -15.77
CA ILE A 324 -17.98 -0.21 -16.61
C ILE A 324 -16.67 -0.99 -16.82
N ASP A 325 -15.53 -0.32 -16.89
CA ASP A 325 -14.22 -0.96 -17.08
C ASP A 325 -13.77 -1.72 -15.82
N LEU A 326 -14.00 -1.15 -14.63
CA LEU A 326 -13.75 -1.81 -13.34
C LEU A 326 -14.76 -2.96 -13.10
N GLU A 327 -16.04 -2.74 -13.44
CA GLU A 327 -17.06 -3.80 -13.46
C GLU A 327 -16.60 -5.01 -14.27
N THR A 328 -15.93 -4.78 -15.40
CA THR A 328 -15.37 -5.84 -16.24
C THR A 328 -14.22 -6.55 -15.56
N GLN A 329 -13.34 -5.82 -14.87
CA GLN A 329 -12.20 -6.38 -14.15
C GLN A 329 -12.65 -7.20 -12.91
N ILE A 330 -13.60 -6.69 -12.13
CA ILE A 330 -14.21 -7.41 -11.01
C ILE A 330 -14.95 -8.64 -11.52
N THR A 331 -15.77 -8.51 -12.56
CA THR A 331 -16.44 -9.66 -13.18
C THR A 331 -15.43 -10.71 -13.66
N ALA A 332 -14.31 -10.29 -14.25
CA ALA A 332 -13.25 -11.20 -14.66
C ALA A 332 -12.62 -11.94 -13.46
N THR A 333 -12.42 -11.26 -12.34
CA THR A 333 -11.92 -11.88 -11.10
C THR A 333 -12.90 -12.92 -10.57
N PHE A 334 -14.19 -12.59 -10.50
CA PHE A 334 -15.22 -13.53 -10.07
C PHE A 334 -15.37 -14.71 -11.04
N ASN A 335 -15.37 -14.48 -12.35
CA ASN A 335 -15.43 -15.55 -13.36
C ASN A 335 -14.19 -16.43 -13.34
N ALA A 336 -13.00 -15.85 -13.20
CA ALA A 336 -11.76 -16.60 -13.09
C ALA A 336 -11.74 -17.52 -11.85
N SER A 337 -12.49 -17.15 -10.82
CA SER A 337 -12.61 -17.91 -9.57
C SER A 337 -13.76 -18.93 -9.57
N ASP A 338 -14.39 -19.19 -10.72
CA ASP A 338 -15.49 -20.16 -10.91
C ASP A 338 -16.60 -20.07 -9.84
N ILE A 339 -16.98 -18.87 -9.42
CA ILE A 339 -17.98 -18.67 -8.37
C ILE A 339 -19.38 -18.89 -8.95
N PRO A 340 -20.17 -19.82 -8.39
CA PRO A 340 -21.49 -20.11 -8.89
C PRO A 340 -22.51 -19.01 -8.50
N ASN A 341 -23.63 -19.00 -9.22
CA ASN A 341 -24.79 -18.11 -8.92
C ASN A 341 -24.49 -16.62 -9.02
N MET A 342 -23.70 -16.20 -10.01
CA MET A 342 -23.53 -14.80 -10.36
C MET A 342 -24.57 -14.33 -11.36
N ALA A 343 -24.89 -13.04 -11.30
CA ALA A 343 -25.66 -12.30 -12.26
C ALA A 343 -25.00 -10.93 -12.50
N LYS A 344 -25.19 -10.39 -13.69
CA LYS A 344 -24.74 -9.04 -14.04
C LYS A 344 -25.96 -8.24 -14.50
N ALA A 345 -26.17 -7.05 -13.93
CA ALA A 345 -27.15 -6.12 -14.43
C ALA A 345 -26.44 -5.12 -15.37
N THR A 346 -26.73 -5.21 -16.66
CA THR A 346 -26.15 -4.32 -17.69
C THR A 346 -26.98 -3.07 -17.92
N SER A 347 -28.27 -3.09 -17.52
CA SER A 347 -29.19 -1.96 -17.62
C SER A 347 -29.93 -1.71 -16.31
N LYS A 348 -30.60 -0.56 -16.23
CA LYS A 348 -31.51 -0.19 -15.14
C LYS A 348 -32.68 -1.19 -14.98
N GLU A 349 -33.26 -1.57 -16.12
CA GLU A 349 -34.40 -2.48 -16.17
C GLU A 349 -34.01 -3.85 -15.63
N GLU A 350 -32.84 -4.35 -15.96
CA GLU A 350 -32.31 -5.60 -15.42
C GLU A 350 -32.06 -5.50 -13.91
N LEU A 351 -31.53 -4.39 -13.41
CA LEU A 351 -31.34 -4.13 -11.99
C LEU A 351 -32.68 -4.15 -11.24
N ILE A 352 -33.68 -3.45 -11.77
CA ILE A 352 -35.03 -3.40 -11.19
C ILE A 352 -35.65 -4.80 -11.23
N SER A 353 -35.57 -5.50 -12.34
CA SER A 353 -36.10 -6.86 -12.48
C SER A 353 -35.46 -7.82 -11.49
N PHE A 354 -34.14 -7.73 -11.29
CA PHE A 354 -33.40 -8.56 -10.35
C PHE A 354 -33.96 -8.45 -8.92
N PHE A 355 -34.19 -7.23 -8.44
CA PHE A 355 -34.71 -7.02 -7.09
C PHE A 355 -36.22 -7.33 -6.97
N LYS A 356 -37.00 -7.03 -7.99
CA LYS A 356 -38.45 -7.32 -7.99
C LYS A 356 -38.75 -8.81 -8.08
N THR A 357 -37.91 -9.60 -8.76
CA THR A 357 -38.05 -11.05 -8.86
C THR A 357 -37.38 -11.81 -7.70
N ASP A 358 -36.87 -11.11 -6.70
CA ASP A 358 -36.23 -11.64 -5.49
C ASP A 358 -35.12 -12.64 -5.78
N GLN A 359 -34.28 -12.36 -6.77
CA GLN A 359 -33.15 -13.24 -7.09
C GLN A 359 -32.10 -13.19 -6.00
N ARG A 360 -31.79 -14.35 -5.43
CA ARG A 360 -30.83 -14.52 -4.34
C ARG A 360 -29.49 -14.99 -4.87
N LYS A 361 -28.74 -14.08 -5.47
CA LYS A 361 -27.46 -14.34 -6.15
C LYS A 361 -26.42 -13.31 -5.76
N ILE A 362 -25.22 -13.46 -6.29
CA ILE A 362 -24.24 -12.38 -6.31
C ILE A 362 -24.51 -11.55 -7.56
N LEU A 363 -24.82 -10.28 -7.37
CA LEU A 363 -25.11 -9.33 -8.46
C LEU A 363 -23.94 -8.38 -8.60
N ILE A 364 -23.44 -8.21 -9.83
CA ILE A 364 -22.44 -7.18 -10.17
C ILE A 364 -23.14 -6.10 -10.99
N THR A 365 -22.93 -4.85 -10.60
CA THR A 365 -23.57 -3.69 -11.25
C THR A 365 -22.77 -2.41 -11.04
N THR A 366 -23.14 -1.32 -11.76
CA THR A 366 -22.52 0.00 -11.54
C THR A 366 -23.44 0.91 -10.74
N ILE A 367 -22.84 1.84 -9.99
CA ILE A 367 -23.58 2.78 -9.15
C ILE A 367 -24.53 3.67 -9.95
N PHE A 368 -24.19 4.03 -11.19
CA PHE A 368 -25.01 4.89 -12.05
C PHE A 368 -26.38 4.32 -12.32
N LYS A 369 -26.53 2.99 -12.35
CA LYS A 369 -27.83 2.33 -12.57
C LYS A 369 -28.80 2.54 -11.40
N PHE A 370 -28.29 2.77 -10.19
CA PHE A 370 -29.12 3.21 -9.06
C PHE A 370 -29.54 4.67 -9.14
N GLY A 371 -28.74 5.53 -9.79
CA GLY A 371 -29.03 6.96 -9.94
C GLY A 371 -30.33 7.25 -10.68
N GLU A 372 -30.78 6.34 -11.51
CA GLU A 372 -31.99 6.43 -12.29
C GLU A 372 -33.20 5.74 -11.66
N VAL A 373 -33.05 5.09 -10.50
CA VAL A 373 -34.11 4.39 -9.78
C VAL A 373 -34.85 5.37 -8.88
N ASP A 374 -36.15 5.35 -8.92
CA ASP A 374 -37.03 6.12 -8.04
C ASP A 374 -37.75 5.18 -7.07
N GLY A 375 -37.58 5.43 -5.75
CA GLY A 375 -38.26 4.72 -4.70
C GLY A 375 -37.66 3.37 -4.33
N GLU A 376 -38.36 2.62 -3.51
CA GLU A 376 -37.95 1.33 -2.95
C GLU A 376 -38.05 0.21 -3.98
N LEU A 377 -36.96 -0.58 -4.11
CA LEU A 377 -36.93 -1.79 -4.94
C LEU A 377 -37.15 -3.06 -4.12
N ASN A 378 -36.55 -3.13 -2.96
CA ASN A 378 -36.63 -4.32 -2.09
C ASN A 378 -36.30 -3.97 -0.64
N ALA A 379 -37.17 -4.34 0.30
CA ALA A 379 -37.09 -4.03 1.73
C ALA A 379 -36.44 -5.14 2.57
N ARG A 380 -35.89 -6.19 1.96
CA ARG A 380 -35.22 -7.28 2.72
C ARG A 380 -34.04 -6.75 3.51
N ASP A 381 -33.81 -7.34 4.68
CA ASP A 381 -32.71 -7.03 5.59
C ASP A 381 -31.44 -7.90 5.37
N ASN A 382 -31.52 -8.89 4.48
CA ASN A 382 -30.40 -9.75 4.09
C ASN A 382 -29.86 -9.45 2.68
N ILE A 383 -29.90 -8.20 2.29
CA ILE A 383 -29.21 -7.67 1.11
C ILE A 383 -27.93 -6.98 1.57
N ILE A 384 -26.80 -7.34 1.00
CA ILE A 384 -25.49 -6.82 1.38
C ILE A 384 -24.84 -6.17 0.16
N LEU A 385 -24.54 -4.89 0.23
CA LEU A 385 -23.85 -4.14 -0.81
C LEU A 385 -22.39 -3.95 -0.42
N MET A 386 -21.50 -4.27 -1.32
CA MET A 386 -20.07 -3.93 -1.24
C MET A 386 -19.75 -3.00 -2.40
N VAL A 387 -19.39 -1.77 -2.06
CA VAL A 387 -19.20 -0.65 -3.02
C VAL A 387 -17.71 -0.40 -3.17
N ASP A 388 -17.16 -0.70 -4.35
CA ASP A 388 -15.77 -0.37 -4.64
C ASP A 388 -15.63 1.12 -4.96
N GLU A 389 -14.44 1.67 -4.72
CA GLU A 389 -14.13 3.09 -4.82
C GLU A 389 -15.21 3.99 -4.16
N ALA A 390 -15.59 3.61 -2.95
CA ALA A 390 -16.70 4.16 -2.18
C ALA A 390 -16.70 5.70 -2.04
N HIS A 391 -15.53 6.35 -2.17
CA HIS A 391 -15.40 7.81 -2.17
C HIS A 391 -16.15 8.50 -3.32
N ARG A 392 -16.45 7.79 -4.42
CA ARG A 392 -17.18 8.32 -5.59
C ARG A 392 -18.69 8.26 -5.46
N THR A 393 -19.22 7.49 -4.53
CA THR A 393 -20.69 7.39 -4.31
C THR A 393 -21.32 8.71 -3.88
N GLN A 394 -20.48 9.68 -3.52
CA GLN A 394 -20.91 11.00 -3.07
C GLN A 394 -21.15 11.99 -4.20
N GLU A 395 -20.91 11.60 -5.45
CA GLU A 395 -21.22 12.41 -6.61
C GLU A 395 -22.73 12.32 -6.92
N GLY A 396 -23.46 13.43 -6.78
CA GLY A 396 -24.81 13.58 -7.28
C GLY A 396 -25.92 12.75 -6.59
N ASN A 397 -25.88 12.58 -5.26
CA ASN A 397 -26.92 11.88 -4.46
C ASN A 397 -27.07 10.36 -4.80
N LEU A 398 -26.09 9.75 -5.50
CA LEU A 398 -26.17 8.34 -5.88
C LEU A 398 -26.22 7.40 -4.66
N GLY A 399 -25.47 7.70 -3.61
CA GLY A 399 -25.50 6.96 -2.37
C GLY A 399 -26.84 7.03 -1.64
N GLU A 400 -27.52 8.18 -1.70
CA GLU A 400 -28.86 8.33 -1.12
C GLU A 400 -29.90 7.52 -1.89
N LYS A 401 -29.88 7.58 -3.22
CA LYS A 401 -30.79 6.81 -4.07
C LYS A 401 -30.63 5.30 -3.87
N MET A 402 -29.39 4.85 -3.72
CA MET A 402 -29.10 3.45 -3.44
C MET A 402 -29.71 3.02 -2.09
N ARG A 403 -29.59 3.86 -1.06
CA ARG A 403 -30.22 3.60 0.27
C ARG A 403 -31.73 3.67 0.23
N GLN A 404 -32.32 4.58 -0.57
CA GLN A 404 -33.76 4.64 -0.78
C GLN A 404 -34.28 3.40 -1.52
N ALA A 405 -33.54 2.90 -2.50
CA ALA A 405 -33.87 1.68 -3.22
C ALA A 405 -33.84 0.42 -2.36
N LEU A 406 -32.94 0.36 -1.37
CA LEU A 406 -32.68 -0.81 -0.51
C LEU A 406 -32.57 -0.37 0.97
N PRO A 407 -33.66 0.05 1.61
CA PRO A 407 -33.65 0.76 2.89
C PRO A 407 -33.14 -0.08 4.07
N ASN A 408 -33.25 -1.41 4.01
CA ASN A 408 -32.86 -2.32 5.07
C ASN A 408 -31.55 -3.06 4.78
N ALA A 409 -30.89 -2.79 3.66
CA ALA A 409 -29.66 -3.45 3.27
C ALA A 409 -28.45 -3.01 4.12
N PHE A 410 -27.39 -3.84 4.08
CA PHE A 410 -26.07 -3.49 4.60
C PHE A 410 -25.24 -2.81 3.51
N PHE A 411 -24.47 -1.78 3.88
CA PHE A 411 -23.65 -0.99 2.96
C PHE A 411 -22.21 -0.95 3.43
N PHE A 412 -21.34 -1.63 2.70
CA PHE A 412 -19.90 -1.61 2.94
C PHE A 412 -19.20 -0.84 1.84
N GLY A 413 -18.44 0.19 2.22
CA GLY A 413 -17.60 0.95 1.32
C GLY A 413 -16.17 0.41 1.35
N LEU A 414 -15.60 0.13 0.16
CA LEU A 414 -14.19 -0.24 0.03
C LEU A 414 -13.47 0.86 -0.73
N THR A 415 -12.35 1.35 -0.21
CA THR A 415 -11.57 2.40 -0.88
C THR A 415 -10.12 2.38 -0.43
N GLY A 416 -9.20 2.76 -1.35
CA GLY A 416 -7.81 3.02 -1.01
C GLY A 416 -7.57 4.44 -0.51
N THR A 417 -8.51 5.34 -0.78
CA THR A 417 -8.33 6.79 -0.57
C THR A 417 -9.64 7.41 -0.06
N PRO A 418 -9.99 7.24 1.23
CA PRO A 418 -11.21 7.84 1.76
C PRO A 418 -11.12 9.37 1.75
N ILE A 419 -12.22 10.03 1.44
CA ILE A 419 -12.33 11.49 1.45
C ILE A 419 -12.84 11.95 2.81
N ASN A 420 -12.17 12.94 3.41
CA ASN A 420 -12.58 13.57 4.67
C ASN A 420 -12.76 15.09 4.49
N LYS A 421 -13.63 15.50 3.58
CA LYS A 421 -14.03 16.90 3.40
C LYS A 421 -15.42 17.13 3.98
N ILE A 422 -15.74 18.37 4.37
CA ILE A 422 -17.02 18.72 5.02
C ILE A 422 -18.23 18.37 4.15
N ASP A 423 -18.11 18.59 2.85
CA ASP A 423 -19.14 18.37 1.83
C ASP A 423 -19.13 16.95 1.26
N LYS A 424 -17.97 16.26 1.31
CA LYS A 424 -17.78 14.91 0.78
C LYS A 424 -16.98 14.08 1.78
N ASN A 425 -17.67 13.30 2.61
CA ASN A 425 -17.01 12.54 3.68
C ASN A 425 -17.35 11.05 3.60
N THR A 426 -16.39 10.24 3.17
CA THR A 426 -16.53 8.78 3.05
C THR A 426 -16.77 8.12 4.41
N PHE A 427 -16.15 8.65 5.48
CA PHE A 427 -16.35 8.13 6.84
C PHE A 427 -17.79 8.38 7.34
N ARG A 428 -18.41 9.50 6.97
CA ARG A 428 -19.81 9.78 7.30
C ARG A 428 -20.77 8.85 6.55
N THR A 429 -20.43 8.48 5.32
CA THR A 429 -21.32 7.68 4.46
C THR A 429 -21.25 6.18 4.80
N PHE A 430 -20.05 5.65 5.05
CA PHE A 430 -19.83 4.21 5.26
C PHE A 430 -19.23 3.89 6.63
N GLY A 431 -18.56 4.82 7.29
CA GLY A 431 -17.98 4.61 8.61
C GLY A 431 -19.06 4.52 9.71
N SER A 432 -18.69 3.98 10.84
CA SER A 432 -19.55 3.90 12.04
C SER A 432 -18.83 4.44 13.26
N LEU A 433 -19.56 5.05 14.17
CA LEU A 433 -19.06 5.47 15.48
C LEU A 433 -18.74 4.26 16.39
N ASP A 434 -19.27 3.09 16.05
CA ASP A 434 -18.97 1.83 16.75
C ASP A 434 -17.57 1.33 16.40
N ASP A 435 -16.98 1.81 15.31
CA ASP A 435 -15.66 1.40 14.84
C ASP A 435 -14.58 2.32 15.38
N LYS A 436 -13.48 1.73 15.86
CA LYS A 436 -12.30 2.49 16.27
C LYS A 436 -11.80 3.31 15.07
N SER A 437 -11.75 4.62 15.23
CA SER A 437 -11.35 5.57 14.17
C SER A 437 -12.28 5.63 12.93
N GLY A 438 -13.49 5.07 13.02
CA GLY A 438 -14.53 5.19 11.98
C GLY A 438 -14.39 4.26 10.78
N TYR A 439 -13.49 3.28 10.82
CA TYR A 439 -13.36 2.23 9.81
C TYR A 439 -13.40 0.83 10.42
N LEU A 440 -13.93 -0.12 9.67
CA LEU A 440 -14.10 -1.52 10.06
C LEU A 440 -12.80 -2.32 9.90
N SER A 441 -11.99 -2.00 8.89
CA SER A 441 -10.67 -2.59 8.64
C SER A 441 -9.79 -1.59 7.93
N ARG A 442 -8.47 -1.59 8.26
CA ARG A 442 -7.47 -0.72 7.64
C ARG A 442 -6.24 -1.52 7.20
N TYR A 443 -5.77 -1.21 6.00
CA TYR A 443 -4.49 -1.65 5.48
C TYR A 443 -3.83 -0.49 4.75
N SER A 444 -2.82 0.09 5.37
CA SER A 444 -2.20 1.33 4.92
C SER A 444 -1.22 1.13 3.76
N PHE A 445 -0.73 2.22 3.17
CA PHE A 445 0.36 2.21 2.21
C PHE A 445 1.65 1.66 2.84
N ALA A 446 1.96 2.10 4.07
CA ALA A 446 3.11 1.61 4.82
C ALA A 446 3.04 0.10 5.08
N ASP A 447 1.87 -0.42 5.47
CA ASP A 447 1.64 -1.87 5.60
C ASP A 447 1.89 -2.58 4.27
N SER A 448 1.41 -2.01 3.17
CA SER A 448 1.54 -2.59 1.82
C SER A 448 3.00 -2.70 1.35
N ILE A 449 3.82 -1.68 1.66
CA ILE A 449 5.26 -1.71 1.36
C ILE A 449 6.00 -2.70 2.27
N ARG A 450 5.72 -2.66 3.58
CA ARG A 450 6.32 -3.59 4.56
C ARG A 450 6.09 -5.05 4.16
N ASP A 451 4.88 -5.37 3.75
CA ASP A 451 4.49 -6.73 3.38
C ASP A 451 4.90 -7.11 1.94
N GLY A 452 5.54 -6.20 1.20
CA GLY A 452 5.96 -6.41 -0.19
C GLY A 452 4.80 -6.52 -1.18
N ALA A 453 3.60 -6.06 -0.82
CA ALA A 453 2.43 -6.06 -1.71
C ALA A 453 2.49 -4.95 -2.75
N THR A 454 3.14 -3.83 -2.45
CA THR A 454 3.46 -2.75 -3.37
C THR A 454 4.90 -2.27 -3.16
N LEU A 455 5.40 -1.50 -4.14
CA LEU A 455 6.73 -0.90 -4.10
C LEU A 455 6.66 0.54 -3.59
N PRO A 456 7.74 1.09 -3.05
CA PRO A 456 7.84 2.51 -2.74
C PRO A 456 7.68 3.37 -4.00
N LEU A 457 7.31 4.64 -3.81
CA LEU A 457 7.18 5.63 -4.86
C LEU A 457 8.32 6.66 -4.75
N ASN A 458 9.01 6.90 -5.84
CA ASN A 458 10.02 7.93 -5.97
C ASN A 458 9.50 9.08 -6.83
N PHE A 459 9.87 10.31 -6.47
CA PHE A 459 9.48 11.52 -7.18
C PHE A 459 10.69 12.26 -7.71
N GLU A 460 10.65 12.63 -8.99
CA GLU A 460 11.65 13.45 -9.65
C GLU A 460 10.98 14.75 -10.14
N PRO A 461 11.10 15.86 -9.41
CA PRO A 461 10.58 17.13 -9.87
C PRO A 461 11.45 17.68 -10.99
N VAL A 462 10.84 18.02 -12.11
CA VAL A 462 11.52 18.64 -13.27
C VAL A 462 10.85 19.97 -13.56
N PRO A 463 11.36 21.07 -13.03
CA PRO A 463 10.83 22.38 -13.34
C PRO A 463 11.08 22.71 -14.81
N VAL A 464 10.04 22.87 -15.57
CA VAL A 464 10.11 23.38 -16.95
C VAL A 464 10.07 24.88 -16.90
N GLU A 465 11.18 25.52 -17.22
CA GLU A 465 11.23 26.98 -17.33
C GLU A 465 10.31 27.42 -18.47
N LEU A 466 9.25 28.11 -18.09
CA LEU A 466 8.27 28.64 -19.01
C LEU A 466 8.62 30.09 -19.32
N HIS A 467 9.26 30.33 -20.45
CA HIS A 467 9.26 31.65 -21.06
C HIS A 467 7.90 31.88 -21.73
N VAL A 468 6.89 32.20 -20.95
CA VAL A 468 5.65 32.75 -21.49
C VAL A 468 5.82 34.26 -21.55
N ASN A 469 5.64 34.83 -22.74
CA ASN A 469 5.51 36.26 -22.83
C ASN A 469 4.15 36.67 -22.23
N GLN A 470 4.19 36.97 -20.92
CA GLN A 470 3.01 37.20 -20.10
C GLN A 470 2.19 38.40 -20.58
N ASP A 471 2.88 39.40 -21.16
CA ASP A 471 2.24 40.61 -21.66
C ASP A 471 1.39 40.37 -22.92
N LEU A 472 1.85 39.46 -23.79
CA LEU A 472 1.07 39.03 -24.97
C LEU A 472 -0.16 38.19 -24.60
N VAL A 473 -0.01 37.28 -23.61
CA VAL A 473 -1.13 36.45 -23.13
C VAL A 473 -2.15 37.31 -22.39
N ASP A 474 -1.74 38.28 -21.59
CA ASP A 474 -2.62 39.22 -20.89
C ASP A 474 -3.36 40.15 -21.85
N ALA A 475 -2.69 40.70 -22.89
CA ALA A 475 -3.32 41.53 -23.89
C ALA A 475 -4.38 40.80 -24.73
N GLU A 476 -4.08 39.55 -25.14
CA GLU A 476 -5.03 38.73 -25.88
C GLU A 476 -6.20 38.28 -25.02
N PHE A 477 -5.96 37.97 -23.76
CA PHE A 477 -7.01 37.65 -22.80
C PHE A 477 -7.95 38.85 -22.56
N ASP A 478 -7.42 40.04 -22.33
CA ASP A 478 -8.25 41.25 -22.11
C ASP A 478 -9.12 41.58 -23.34
N ARG A 479 -8.59 41.33 -24.54
CA ARG A 479 -9.32 41.43 -25.78
C ARG A 479 -10.49 40.45 -25.83
N LEU A 480 -10.23 39.15 -25.61
CA LEU A 480 -11.23 38.10 -25.65
C LEU A 480 -12.29 38.23 -24.55
N ALA A 481 -11.90 38.65 -23.35
CA ALA A 481 -12.81 38.89 -22.23
C ALA A 481 -13.73 40.11 -22.47
N ALA A 482 -13.24 41.14 -23.15
CA ALA A 482 -14.04 42.28 -23.54
C ALA A 482 -15.06 41.91 -24.61
N GLU A 483 -14.71 41.10 -25.60
CA GLU A 483 -15.58 40.57 -26.63
C GLU A 483 -16.68 39.66 -26.05
N ALA A 484 -16.40 38.88 -25.01
CA ALA A 484 -17.33 37.95 -24.37
C ALA A 484 -18.23 38.59 -23.30
N GLY A 485 -18.02 39.84 -22.92
CA GLY A 485 -18.83 40.55 -21.92
C GLY A 485 -18.80 39.97 -20.51
N LEU A 486 -17.71 39.36 -20.10
CA LEU A 486 -17.57 38.63 -18.83
C LEU A 486 -17.54 39.56 -17.58
N THR A 487 -18.14 39.10 -16.48
CA THR A 487 -18.07 39.77 -15.18
C THR A 487 -16.67 39.69 -14.58
N ARG A 488 -16.39 40.44 -13.52
CA ARG A 488 -15.03 40.49 -12.90
C ARG A 488 -14.62 39.17 -12.26
N GLU A 489 -15.57 38.39 -11.70
CA GLU A 489 -15.34 37.06 -11.14
C GLU A 489 -15.17 36.01 -12.24
N GLU A 490 -16.05 36.02 -13.24
CA GLU A 490 -15.94 35.16 -14.41
C GLU A 490 -14.64 35.41 -15.19
N LYS A 491 -14.21 36.67 -15.27
CA LYS A 491 -12.91 37.04 -15.85
C LYS A 491 -11.75 36.38 -15.10
N SER A 492 -11.79 36.32 -13.76
CA SER A 492 -10.71 35.71 -12.96
C SER A 492 -10.57 34.21 -13.22
N ASP A 493 -11.68 33.47 -13.23
CA ASP A 493 -11.65 32.01 -13.43
C ASP A 493 -11.38 31.60 -14.87
N VAL A 494 -11.95 32.34 -15.83
CA VAL A 494 -11.67 32.16 -17.26
C VAL A 494 -10.22 32.52 -17.56
N ALA A 495 -9.68 33.60 -16.97
CA ALA A 495 -8.28 34.00 -17.12
C ALA A 495 -7.32 32.90 -16.66
N LYS A 496 -7.54 32.34 -15.47
CA LYS A 496 -6.71 31.26 -14.97
C LYS A 496 -6.72 30.04 -15.89
N ARG A 497 -7.90 29.70 -16.40
CA ARG A 497 -8.08 28.56 -17.28
C ARG A 497 -7.42 28.76 -18.65
N VAL A 498 -7.62 29.92 -19.26
CA VAL A 498 -7.03 30.27 -20.56
C VAL A 498 -5.51 30.40 -20.46
N ARG A 499 -4.98 30.97 -19.38
CA ARG A 499 -3.54 31.05 -19.13
C ARG A 499 -2.95 29.65 -18.96
N MET A 500 -3.55 28.80 -18.16
CA MET A 500 -3.07 27.42 -17.96
C MET A 500 -3.10 26.66 -19.30
N GLU A 501 -4.17 26.78 -20.06
CA GLU A 501 -4.31 26.14 -21.36
C GLU A 501 -3.25 26.61 -22.36
N ALA A 502 -3.01 27.94 -22.44
CA ALA A 502 -1.97 28.51 -23.30
C ALA A 502 -0.56 28.01 -22.91
N ILE A 503 -0.26 27.92 -21.63
CA ILE A 503 1.00 27.39 -21.13
C ILE A 503 1.16 25.92 -21.49
N MET A 504 0.15 25.11 -21.20
CA MET A 504 0.20 23.65 -21.41
C MET A 504 0.27 23.26 -22.88
N LYS A 505 -0.28 24.10 -23.78
CA LYS A 505 -0.29 23.87 -25.24
C LYS A 505 0.84 24.59 -25.98
N SER A 506 1.71 25.32 -25.27
CA SER A 506 2.86 25.98 -25.90
C SER A 506 3.75 24.99 -26.65
N PRO A 507 3.96 25.16 -27.98
CA PRO A 507 4.79 24.23 -28.77
C PRO A 507 6.22 24.11 -28.26
N GLU A 508 6.81 25.24 -27.81
CA GLU A 508 8.15 25.27 -27.26
C GLU A 508 8.26 24.49 -25.97
N ARG A 509 7.30 24.64 -25.05
CA ARG A 509 7.23 23.88 -23.81
C ARG A 509 7.08 22.38 -24.09
N ILE A 510 6.13 22.01 -24.97
CA ILE A 510 5.89 20.61 -25.33
C ILE A 510 7.15 19.98 -25.92
N ALA A 511 7.86 20.70 -26.80
CA ALA A 511 9.10 20.19 -27.37
C ALA A 511 10.17 19.94 -26.29
N LYS A 512 10.36 20.87 -25.35
CA LYS A 512 11.31 20.70 -24.23
C LYS A 512 10.92 19.53 -23.31
N VAL A 513 9.65 19.43 -22.93
CA VAL A 513 9.15 18.34 -22.09
C VAL A 513 9.29 16.99 -22.80
N CYS A 514 8.90 16.88 -24.07
CA CYS A 514 9.03 15.65 -24.85
C CYS A 514 10.48 15.23 -25.08
N ALA A 515 11.39 16.20 -25.32
CA ALA A 515 12.83 15.91 -25.41
C ALA A 515 13.35 15.34 -24.08
N HIS A 516 12.94 15.93 -22.94
CA HIS A 516 13.32 15.41 -21.63
C HIS A 516 12.73 14.02 -21.39
N ILE A 517 11.41 13.81 -21.66
CA ILE A 517 10.78 12.49 -21.54
C ILE A 517 11.52 11.44 -22.34
N ALA A 518 11.82 11.72 -23.62
CA ALA A 518 12.48 10.79 -24.50
C ALA A 518 13.90 10.46 -24.00
N ASN A 519 14.68 11.46 -23.63
CA ASN A 519 16.04 11.25 -23.10
C ASN A 519 16.00 10.47 -21.77
N HIS A 520 15.14 10.89 -20.83
CA HIS A 520 14.97 10.21 -19.54
C HIS A 520 14.54 8.75 -19.74
N PHE A 521 13.54 8.51 -20.61
CA PHE A 521 13.05 7.17 -20.90
C PHE A 521 14.12 6.27 -21.50
N LEU A 522 14.79 6.72 -22.57
CA LEU A 522 15.82 5.95 -23.27
C LEU A 522 17.07 5.69 -22.41
N THR A 523 17.39 6.60 -21.48
CA THR A 523 18.61 6.48 -20.66
C THR A 523 18.38 5.79 -19.32
N LYS A 524 17.17 5.88 -18.74
CA LYS A 524 16.91 5.37 -17.37
C LYS A 524 15.91 4.21 -17.31
N ILE A 525 14.94 4.16 -18.20
CA ILE A 525 13.78 3.22 -18.08
C ILE A 525 13.89 2.06 -19.06
N ASP A 526 14.02 2.35 -20.36
CA ASP A 526 14.04 1.34 -21.42
C ASP A 526 15.18 0.33 -21.31
N PRO A 527 16.42 0.71 -20.88
CA PRO A 527 17.52 -0.23 -20.71
C PRO A 527 17.23 -1.32 -19.67
N ASN A 528 16.32 -1.07 -18.74
CA ASN A 528 15.87 -2.03 -17.74
C ASN A 528 14.63 -2.83 -18.19
N GLY A 529 14.14 -2.62 -19.40
CA GLY A 529 12.99 -3.32 -19.98
C GLY A 529 11.64 -2.85 -19.45
N PHE A 530 11.57 -1.71 -18.75
CA PHE A 530 10.31 -1.18 -18.20
C PHE A 530 9.65 -0.22 -19.18
N LYS A 531 8.39 0.13 -18.87
CA LYS A 531 7.55 0.98 -19.68
C LYS A 531 7.02 2.18 -18.91
N GLY A 532 6.51 3.17 -19.64
CA GLY A 532 6.10 4.44 -19.05
C GLY A 532 4.71 4.90 -19.50
N GLN A 533 4.15 5.83 -18.72
CA GLN A 533 2.90 6.51 -19.03
C GLN A 533 3.11 8.02 -19.02
N VAL A 534 2.62 8.71 -20.04
CA VAL A 534 2.65 10.17 -20.14
C VAL A 534 1.24 10.70 -19.88
N VAL A 535 1.08 11.52 -18.86
CA VAL A 535 -0.21 12.09 -18.47
C VAL A 535 -0.26 13.54 -18.90
N CYS A 536 -1.06 13.82 -19.94
CA CYS A 536 -1.17 15.13 -20.55
C CYS A 536 -2.39 15.90 -20.02
N TYR A 537 -2.32 17.23 -20.08
CA TYR A 537 -3.35 18.15 -19.61
C TYR A 537 -4.72 17.85 -20.19
N ASP A 538 -4.84 17.78 -21.51
CA ASP A 538 -6.06 17.46 -22.23
C ASP A 538 -5.82 16.55 -23.46
N ARG A 539 -6.87 16.25 -24.22
CA ARG A 539 -6.81 15.38 -25.40
C ARG A 539 -6.01 15.97 -26.55
N GLU A 540 -6.04 17.29 -26.70
CA GLU A 540 -5.24 17.99 -27.71
C GLU A 540 -3.75 17.91 -27.38
N CYS A 541 -3.39 18.11 -26.13
CA CYS A 541 -2.01 17.86 -25.66
C CYS A 541 -1.56 16.43 -25.97
N CYS A 542 -2.43 15.41 -25.84
CA CYS A 542 -2.06 14.04 -26.21
C CYS A 542 -1.60 13.93 -27.66
N LEU A 543 -2.30 14.60 -28.60
CA LEU A 543 -1.91 14.61 -30.02
C LEU A 543 -0.56 15.32 -30.24
N LEU A 544 -0.37 16.46 -29.56
CA LEU A 544 0.88 17.23 -29.66
C LEU A 544 2.06 16.43 -29.08
N TYR A 545 1.88 15.80 -27.92
CA TYR A 545 2.88 14.94 -27.31
C TYR A 545 3.23 13.73 -28.17
N LYS A 546 2.24 13.05 -28.74
CA LYS A 546 2.46 11.93 -29.68
C LYS A 546 3.33 12.36 -30.86
N LYS A 547 2.93 13.45 -31.53
CA LYS A 547 3.66 13.98 -32.68
C LYS A 547 5.12 14.35 -32.34
N GLU A 548 5.32 14.88 -31.14
CA GLU A 548 6.65 15.31 -30.70
C GLU A 548 7.53 14.14 -30.24
N LEU A 549 6.98 13.22 -29.44
CA LEU A 549 7.70 12.04 -28.95
C LEU A 549 8.07 11.07 -30.07
N ASP A 550 7.26 10.96 -31.11
CA ASP A 550 7.55 10.10 -32.26
C ASP A 550 8.82 10.50 -33.02
N LYS A 551 9.22 11.78 -32.92
CA LYS A 551 10.49 12.24 -33.51
C LYS A 551 11.72 11.62 -32.82
N TYR A 552 11.60 11.29 -31.54
CA TYR A 552 12.68 10.76 -30.71
C TYR A 552 12.62 9.24 -30.55
N LEU A 553 11.43 8.66 -30.42
CA LEU A 553 11.23 7.26 -30.07
C LEU A 553 10.75 6.39 -31.24
N GLY A 554 10.25 7.02 -32.31
CA GLY A 554 9.62 6.34 -33.43
C GLY A 554 8.11 6.09 -33.20
N GLU A 555 7.37 5.99 -34.29
CA GLU A 555 5.91 5.95 -34.34
C GLU A 555 5.30 4.77 -33.55
N TYR A 556 5.97 3.61 -33.57
CA TYR A 556 5.48 2.39 -32.92
C TYR A 556 5.77 2.31 -31.41
N ALA A 557 6.65 3.17 -30.92
CA ALA A 557 7.03 3.16 -29.50
C ALA A 557 6.02 3.86 -28.62
N THR A 558 5.16 4.70 -29.17
CA THR A 558 4.15 5.47 -28.41
C THR A 558 2.74 5.26 -28.95
N THR A 559 1.74 5.35 -28.11
CA THR A 559 0.32 5.36 -28.53
C THR A 559 -0.53 6.22 -27.58
N ILE A 560 -1.61 6.76 -28.11
CA ILE A 560 -2.60 7.50 -27.31
C ILE A 560 -3.70 6.55 -26.88
N VAL A 561 -4.12 6.64 -25.62
CA VAL A 561 -5.31 5.96 -25.07
C VAL A 561 -6.21 7.00 -24.41
N MET A 562 -7.32 7.33 -25.02
CA MET A 562 -8.27 8.33 -24.56
C MET A 562 -9.70 7.95 -24.91
N ASP A 563 -10.68 8.56 -24.24
CA ASP A 563 -12.09 8.37 -24.59
C ASP A 563 -12.49 9.32 -25.74
N THR A 564 -12.93 8.72 -26.83
CA THR A 564 -13.34 9.43 -28.08
C THR A 564 -14.74 9.04 -28.54
N ASN A 565 -15.48 8.24 -27.75
CA ASN A 565 -16.77 7.63 -28.22
C ASN A 565 -17.85 8.65 -28.53
N ASN A 566 -17.84 9.81 -27.87
CA ASN A 566 -18.83 10.89 -28.08
C ASN A 566 -18.30 12.07 -28.87
N ASP A 567 -17.10 11.95 -29.45
CA ASP A 567 -16.45 13.07 -30.11
C ASP A 567 -16.85 13.15 -31.60
N LYS A 568 -17.27 14.33 -32.05
CA LYS A 568 -17.62 14.60 -33.43
C LYS A 568 -16.45 15.13 -34.27
N GLU A 569 -15.33 15.45 -33.60
CA GLU A 569 -14.16 16.04 -34.24
C GLU A 569 -13.35 15.00 -35.00
N ASP A 570 -13.04 15.30 -36.26
CA ASP A 570 -12.32 14.41 -37.18
C ASP A 570 -10.90 14.11 -36.72
N ARG A 571 -10.27 15.05 -35.99
CA ARG A 571 -8.89 14.90 -35.48
C ARG A 571 -8.70 13.76 -34.48
N TYR A 572 -9.75 13.25 -33.84
CA TYR A 572 -9.69 12.15 -32.91
C TYR A 572 -10.12 10.81 -33.53
N LYS A 573 -10.52 10.77 -34.78
CA LYS A 573 -11.01 9.54 -35.44
C LYS A 573 -9.99 8.42 -35.49
N GLU A 574 -8.73 8.76 -35.70
CA GLU A 574 -7.62 7.81 -35.74
C GLU A 574 -7.41 7.06 -34.40
N TRP A 575 -7.80 7.68 -33.31
CA TRP A 575 -7.62 7.12 -31.93
C TRP A 575 -8.89 6.47 -31.39
N ARG A 576 -9.96 6.37 -32.22
CA ARG A 576 -11.14 5.61 -31.88
C ARG A 576 -10.84 4.14 -31.94
N ARG A 577 -11.06 3.46 -30.82
CA ARG A 577 -10.89 2.02 -30.70
C ARG A 577 -12.13 1.43 -30.05
N ASP A 578 -12.58 0.30 -30.56
CA ASP A 578 -13.53 -0.51 -29.81
C ASP A 578 -12.85 -1.18 -28.60
N ARG A 579 -13.64 -1.88 -27.79
CA ARG A 579 -13.13 -2.52 -26.57
C ARG A 579 -12.05 -3.57 -26.85
N ASP A 580 -12.21 -4.34 -27.91
CA ASP A 580 -11.29 -5.43 -28.23
C ASP A 580 -9.98 -4.89 -28.80
N GLU A 581 -10.05 -3.84 -29.60
CA GLU A 581 -8.88 -3.13 -30.13
C GLU A 581 -8.08 -2.45 -29.00
N GLU A 582 -8.77 -1.80 -28.09
CA GLU A 582 -8.11 -1.19 -26.93
C GLU A 582 -7.49 -2.24 -26.01
N ALA A 583 -8.19 -3.34 -25.76
CA ALA A 583 -7.65 -4.46 -24.96
C ALA A 583 -6.36 -5.02 -25.57
N LYS A 584 -6.29 -5.16 -26.90
CA LYS A 584 -5.07 -5.58 -27.61
C LYS A 584 -3.92 -4.59 -27.41
N VAL A 585 -4.20 -3.27 -27.51
CA VAL A 585 -3.18 -2.24 -27.26
C VAL A 585 -2.64 -2.34 -25.83
N LEU A 586 -3.50 -2.52 -24.85
CA LEU A 586 -3.11 -2.65 -23.45
C LEU A 586 -2.36 -3.96 -23.17
N ASP A 587 -2.73 -5.06 -23.84
CA ASP A 587 -1.99 -6.32 -23.76
C ASP A 587 -0.61 -6.21 -24.42
N ASN A 588 -0.50 -5.51 -25.55
CA ASN A 588 0.78 -5.18 -26.17
C ASN A 588 1.66 -4.31 -25.26
N PHE A 589 1.05 -3.38 -24.53
CA PHE A 589 1.79 -2.58 -23.55
C PHE A 589 2.29 -3.43 -22.36
N ARG A 590 1.55 -4.44 -21.92
CA ARG A 590 1.96 -5.36 -20.85
C ARG A 590 3.06 -6.34 -21.28
N ASP A 591 3.19 -6.61 -22.60
CA ASP A 591 4.21 -7.50 -23.13
C ASP A 591 5.59 -6.81 -23.12
N PRO A 592 6.59 -7.31 -22.37
CA PRO A 592 7.92 -6.70 -22.27
C PRO A 592 8.64 -6.65 -23.63
N HIS A 593 8.36 -7.59 -24.53
CA HIS A 593 9.02 -7.70 -25.84
C HIS A 593 8.35 -6.86 -26.94
N HIS A 594 7.14 -6.34 -26.69
CA HIS A 594 6.46 -5.53 -27.67
C HIS A 594 7.08 -4.13 -27.79
N PRO A 595 7.25 -3.56 -29.01
CA PRO A 595 7.88 -2.26 -29.24
C PRO A 595 7.14 -1.07 -28.61
N LEU A 596 5.87 -1.20 -28.26
CA LEU A 596 5.11 -0.14 -27.56
C LEU A 596 5.70 0.07 -26.17
N LYS A 597 6.26 1.26 -25.94
CA LYS A 597 6.99 1.66 -24.72
C LYS A 597 6.25 2.65 -23.85
N LEU A 598 5.58 3.64 -24.48
CA LEU A 598 4.88 4.71 -23.78
C LEU A 598 3.41 4.75 -24.18
N VAL A 599 2.53 4.87 -23.17
CA VAL A 599 1.10 5.21 -23.40
C VAL A 599 0.86 6.66 -22.99
N ILE A 600 0.23 7.43 -23.88
CA ILE A 600 -0.09 8.86 -23.70
C ILE A 600 -1.57 8.96 -23.36
N VAL A 601 -1.89 9.55 -22.23
CA VAL A 601 -3.25 9.60 -21.68
C VAL A 601 -3.58 10.97 -21.12
N THR A 602 -4.85 11.23 -20.90
CA THR A 602 -5.30 12.41 -20.12
C THR A 602 -5.94 12.01 -18.79
N SER A 603 -6.95 11.18 -18.78
CA SER A 603 -7.63 10.67 -17.56
C SER A 603 -7.87 9.17 -17.63
N LYS A 604 -7.92 8.60 -18.82
CA LYS A 604 -8.07 7.17 -19.01
C LYS A 604 -6.80 6.45 -18.56
N LEU A 605 -6.91 5.25 -18.00
CA LEU A 605 -5.84 4.45 -17.42
C LEU A 605 -5.23 5.00 -16.09
N LEU A 606 -5.63 6.19 -15.63
CA LEU A 606 -5.20 6.68 -14.31
C LEU A 606 -5.86 5.89 -13.17
N THR A 607 -7.03 5.32 -13.45
CA THR A 607 -7.75 4.44 -12.50
C THR A 607 -8.12 3.13 -13.18
N GLY A 608 -8.09 2.01 -12.44
CA GLY A 608 -8.49 0.69 -12.94
C GLY A 608 -7.49 -0.03 -13.84
N PHE A 609 -6.45 0.63 -14.33
CA PHE A 609 -5.45 0.02 -15.19
C PHE A 609 -4.38 -0.71 -14.39
N ASP A 610 -4.17 -1.98 -14.71
CA ASP A 610 -3.13 -2.80 -14.09
C ASP A 610 -2.10 -3.25 -15.14
N ALA A 611 -0.88 -2.73 -15.01
CA ALA A 611 0.27 -3.09 -15.82
C ALA A 611 1.53 -3.05 -14.93
N PRO A 612 1.91 -4.17 -14.32
CA PRO A 612 3.05 -4.23 -13.41
C PRO A 612 4.37 -3.75 -14.02
N ILE A 613 4.55 -3.89 -15.33
CA ILE A 613 5.71 -3.41 -16.11
C ILE A 613 5.82 -1.88 -16.15
N LEU A 614 4.73 -1.15 -15.87
CA LEU A 614 4.70 0.32 -15.81
C LEU A 614 5.53 0.79 -14.61
N GLN A 615 6.69 1.38 -14.86
CA GLN A 615 7.58 1.89 -13.82
C GLN A 615 7.54 3.40 -13.68
N VAL A 616 7.44 4.14 -14.79
CA VAL A 616 7.50 5.60 -14.76
C VAL A 616 6.20 6.24 -15.21
N MET A 617 5.78 7.28 -14.50
CA MET A 617 4.72 8.18 -14.92
C MET A 617 5.30 9.58 -15.11
N TYR A 618 5.19 10.12 -16.31
CA TYR A 618 5.53 11.48 -16.65
C TYR A 618 4.28 12.34 -16.49
N LEU A 619 4.26 13.15 -15.46
CA LEU A 619 3.05 13.85 -15.04
C LEU A 619 3.09 15.33 -15.46
N ASP A 620 2.35 15.65 -16.50
CA ASP A 620 2.18 17.00 -17.01
C ASP A 620 0.69 17.41 -17.02
N LYS A 621 0.06 17.19 -15.88
CA LYS A 621 -1.33 17.53 -15.63
C LYS A 621 -1.54 17.89 -14.17
N PRO A 622 -2.11 19.06 -13.84
CA PRO A 622 -2.51 19.37 -12.48
C PRO A 622 -3.52 18.34 -11.96
N MET A 623 -3.18 17.67 -10.89
CA MET A 623 -4.06 16.72 -10.21
C MET A 623 -3.96 16.91 -8.71
N LYS A 624 -5.05 16.63 -7.99
CA LYS A 624 -5.14 16.85 -6.54
C LYS A 624 -5.74 15.64 -5.83
N ASP A 625 -5.43 15.54 -4.55
CA ASP A 625 -6.04 14.61 -3.60
C ASP A 625 -6.03 13.13 -4.08
N HIS A 626 -7.15 12.42 -3.86
CA HIS A 626 -7.32 11.01 -4.19
C HIS A 626 -7.10 10.64 -5.67
N THR A 627 -7.41 11.55 -6.60
CA THR A 627 -7.19 11.31 -8.05
C THR A 627 -5.70 11.18 -8.36
N LEU A 628 -4.89 12.02 -7.72
CA LEU A 628 -3.44 11.96 -7.83
C LEU A 628 -2.89 10.65 -7.25
N LEU A 629 -3.30 10.27 -6.03
CA LEU A 629 -2.88 9.00 -5.43
C LEU A 629 -3.26 7.79 -6.29
N GLN A 630 -4.47 7.77 -6.81
CA GLN A 630 -4.92 6.69 -7.70
C GLN A 630 -4.08 6.56 -8.96
N ALA A 631 -3.64 7.69 -9.52
CA ALA A 631 -2.79 7.72 -10.71
C ALA A 631 -1.38 7.20 -10.39
N ILE A 632 -0.70 7.78 -9.39
CA ILE A 632 0.70 7.45 -9.09
C ILE A 632 0.88 6.01 -8.62
N CYS A 633 -0.09 5.44 -7.90
CA CYS A 633 -0.08 4.04 -7.47
C CYS A 633 -0.20 3.02 -8.61
N ARG A 634 -0.24 3.45 -9.88
CA ARG A 634 -0.13 2.54 -11.03
C ARG A 634 1.31 2.11 -11.26
N THR A 635 2.28 2.94 -10.89
CA THR A 635 3.71 2.67 -11.09
C THR A 635 4.31 1.75 -10.03
N ASN A 636 3.71 1.64 -8.85
CA ASN A 636 4.28 0.92 -7.70
C ASN A 636 3.90 -0.57 -7.61
N ARG A 637 3.41 -1.17 -8.68
CA ARG A 637 3.12 -2.61 -8.75
C ARG A 637 4.40 -3.42 -8.78
N VAL A 638 4.41 -4.52 -8.04
CA VAL A 638 5.52 -5.48 -8.04
C VAL A 638 5.64 -6.14 -9.42
N TYR A 639 6.85 -6.16 -9.99
CA TYR A 639 7.14 -6.81 -11.27
C TYR A 639 8.54 -7.37 -11.27
N GLY A 640 8.66 -8.68 -11.14
CA GLY A 640 9.95 -9.36 -11.04
C GLY A 640 10.76 -8.92 -9.81
N GLN A 641 12.05 -9.20 -9.83
CA GLN A 641 13.00 -8.78 -8.76
C GLN A 641 13.73 -7.48 -9.11
N ASP A 642 13.62 -7.02 -10.34
CA ASP A 642 14.42 -5.89 -10.85
C ASP A 642 13.71 -4.54 -10.70
N LYS A 643 12.39 -4.55 -10.54
CA LYS A 643 11.62 -3.35 -10.25
C LYS A 643 11.60 -3.10 -8.75
N THR A 644 12.29 -2.06 -8.29
CA THR A 644 12.44 -1.72 -6.87
C THR A 644 11.52 -0.60 -6.41
N ASN A 645 11.02 0.22 -7.34
CA ASN A 645 10.16 1.37 -7.05
C ASN A 645 9.26 1.71 -8.24
N GLY A 646 8.24 2.56 -7.98
CA GLY A 646 7.56 3.34 -9.01
C GLY A 646 8.17 4.74 -9.07
N LEU A 647 8.29 5.32 -10.26
CA LEU A 647 8.88 6.64 -10.47
C LEU A 647 7.84 7.61 -11.03
N ILE A 648 7.74 8.78 -10.41
CA ILE A 648 6.90 9.89 -10.88
C ILE A 648 7.82 11.04 -11.27
N VAL A 649 7.78 11.44 -12.54
CA VAL A 649 8.51 12.60 -13.06
C VAL A 649 7.51 13.74 -13.17
N ASP A 650 7.67 14.76 -12.34
CA ASP A 650 6.71 15.85 -12.16
C ASP A 650 7.13 17.11 -12.92
N TYR A 651 6.33 17.51 -13.90
CA TYR A 651 6.53 18.73 -14.70
C TYR A 651 5.67 19.92 -14.24
N ILE A 652 4.84 19.73 -13.21
CA ILE A 652 3.88 20.73 -12.73
C ILE A 652 4.25 21.28 -11.36
N GLY A 653 5.02 20.51 -10.56
CA GLY A 653 5.33 20.87 -9.17
C GLY A 653 4.24 20.49 -8.18
N ILE A 654 3.60 19.32 -8.36
CA ILE A 654 2.52 18.84 -7.49
C ILE A 654 3.01 18.01 -6.30
N PHE A 655 4.31 17.99 -6.05
CA PHE A 655 4.90 17.17 -4.99
C PHE A 655 4.28 17.46 -3.61
N ASP A 656 4.07 18.74 -3.27
CA ASP A 656 3.45 19.13 -2.00
C ASP A 656 2.00 18.65 -1.87
N ASP A 657 1.26 18.58 -2.99
CA ASP A 657 -0.10 18.02 -3.02
C ASP A 657 -0.08 16.51 -2.83
N VAL A 658 0.97 15.82 -3.32
CA VAL A 658 1.17 14.38 -3.06
C VAL A 658 1.49 14.16 -1.58
N ALA A 659 2.36 14.98 -1.00
CA ALA A 659 2.69 14.92 0.42
C ALA A 659 1.44 15.06 1.29
N LYS A 660 0.63 16.09 1.06
CA LYS A 660 -0.65 16.29 1.75
C LYS A 660 -1.65 15.16 1.54
N ALA A 661 -1.72 14.59 0.35
CA ALA A 661 -2.64 13.49 0.04
C ALA A 661 -2.21 12.17 0.71
N LEU A 662 -0.91 11.97 0.94
CA LEU A 662 -0.35 10.81 1.67
C LEU A 662 -0.21 11.05 3.17
N ASP A 663 -0.26 12.30 3.66
CA ASP A 663 -0.32 12.64 5.10
C ASP A 663 -1.57 12.04 5.78
N PHE A 664 -2.59 11.70 5.02
CA PHE A 664 -3.67 10.85 5.50
C PHE A 664 -3.19 9.44 5.92
N ASP A 665 -2.05 9.00 5.38
CA ASP A 665 -1.43 7.73 5.71
C ASP A 665 0.01 8.01 6.18
N GLU A 666 0.14 8.56 7.38
CA GLU A 666 1.38 8.98 8.06
C GLU A 666 2.66 8.37 7.46
N GLN A 667 3.51 9.19 6.84
CA GLN A 667 4.94 8.95 6.66
C GLN A 667 5.42 8.17 5.42
N SER A 668 4.72 8.12 4.31
CA SER A 668 5.09 7.17 3.22
C SER A 668 5.66 7.74 1.93
N ILE A 669 6.12 8.99 1.86
CA ILE A 669 6.71 9.56 0.64
C ILE A 669 8.23 9.60 0.69
N GLN A 670 8.86 9.09 -0.38
CA GLN A 670 10.27 9.30 -0.67
C GLN A 670 10.43 10.36 -1.77
N THR A 671 11.04 11.48 -1.43
CA THR A 671 11.45 12.49 -2.41
C THR A 671 12.74 12.04 -3.09
N VAL A 672 12.78 12.03 -4.42
CA VAL A 672 14.01 11.81 -5.16
C VAL A 672 14.86 13.08 -5.10
N ILE A 673 16.11 12.86 -4.80
CA ILE A 673 17.13 13.86 -4.50
C ILE A 673 17.42 14.71 -5.73
N THR A 674 17.49 16.01 -5.53
CA THR A 674 17.84 16.99 -6.56
C THR A 674 19.28 16.92 -7.07
N ASN A 675 20.18 16.14 -6.46
CA ASN A 675 21.59 16.02 -6.88
C ASN A 675 22.00 14.58 -7.25
N ILE A 676 21.25 13.96 -8.16
CA ILE A 676 21.49 12.59 -8.66
C ILE A 676 22.91 12.40 -9.19
N GLU A 677 23.48 13.39 -9.85
CA GLU A 677 24.83 13.31 -10.40
C GLU A 677 25.92 13.21 -9.32
N GLU A 678 25.71 13.83 -8.18
CA GLU A 678 26.64 13.72 -7.05
C GLU A 678 26.56 12.36 -6.38
N VAL A 679 25.32 11.83 -6.22
CA VAL A 679 25.11 10.46 -5.72
C VAL A 679 25.77 9.45 -6.67
N LYS A 680 25.63 9.61 -7.98
CA LYS A 680 26.31 8.76 -8.97
C LYS A 680 27.83 8.75 -8.81
N LYS A 681 28.44 9.93 -8.61
CA LYS A 681 29.88 10.05 -8.41
C LYS A 681 30.38 9.31 -7.16
N ARG A 682 29.59 9.31 -6.09
CA ARG A 682 29.95 8.69 -4.79
C ARG A 682 29.60 7.20 -4.73
N PHE A 683 28.62 6.75 -5.50
CA PHE A 683 28.07 5.39 -5.44
C PHE A 683 29.13 4.28 -5.63
N PRO A 684 30.11 4.37 -6.57
CA PRO A 684 31.16 3.35 -6.69
C PRO A 684 31.98 3.18 -5.42
N GLY A 685 32.31 4.30 -4.76
CA GLY A 685 33.05 4.27 -3.49
C GLY A 685 32.25 3.65 -2.35
N LEU A 686 30.93 3.88 -2.30
CA LEU A 686 30.07 3.29 -1.29
C LEU A 686 29.97 1.76 -1.45
N ILE A 687 29.78 1.27 -2.68
CA ILE A 687 29.78 -0.18 -2.96
C ILE A 687 31.15 -0.79 -2.62
N HIS A 688 32.23 -0.13 -3.04
CA HIS A 688 33.58 -0.62 -2.78
C HIS A 688 33.84 -0.75 -1.28
N LYS A 689 33.46 0.24 -0.49
CA LYS A 689 33.56 0.19 0.99
C LYS A 689 32.82 -1.00 1.59
N CYS A 690 31.64 -1.31 1.09
CA CYS A 690 30.89 -2.50 1.56
C CYS A 690 31.56 -3.81 1.14
N LEU A 691 32.17 -3.87 -0.03
CA LEU A 691 32.88 -5.06 -0.51
C LEU A 691 34.21 -5.31 0.22
N GLU A 692 34.82 -4.27 0.83
CA GLU A 692 36.06 -4.40 1.62
C GLU A 692 35.86 -5.29 2.86
N TYR A 693 34.64 -5.39 3.39
CA TYR A 693 34.34 -6.33 4.49
C TYR A 693 34.53 -7.81 4.10
N PHE A 694 34.47 -8.10 2.80
CA PHE A 694 34.43 -9.46 2.26
C PHE A 694 35.63 -9.78 1.36
N ILE A 695 36.79 -9.22 1.66
CA ILE A 695 38.03 -9.50 0.92
C ILE A 695 38.36 -10.98 1.02
N GLY A 696 38.50 -11.66 -0.12
CA GLY A 696 38.83 -13.08 -0.21
C GLY A 696 37.63 -14.02 -0.32
N VAL A 697 36.39 -13.51 -0.26
CA VAL A 697 35.18 -14.30 -0.47
C VAL A 697 34.95 -14.50 -1.96
N ASP A 698 34.75 -15.73 -2.39
CA ASP A 698 34.32 -16.04 -3.75
C ASP A 698 32.82 -15.77 -3.91
N ARG A 699 32.48 -14.64 -4.49
CA ARG A 699 31.13 -14.17 -4.71
C ARG A 699 30.37 -14.91 -5.81
N THR A 700 31.04 -15.80 -6.56
CA THR A 700 30.40 -16.61 -7.61
C THR A 700 29.75 -17.88 -7.05
N VAL A 701 30.05 -18.22 -5.80
CA VAL A 701 29.41 -19.34 -5.12
C VAL A 701 28.00 -18.95 -4.75
N GLU A 702 27.02 -19.59 -5.39
CA GLU A 702 25.60 -19.36 -5.14
C GLU A 702 25.13 -20.20 -3.94
N GLY A 703 24.04 -19.74 -3.32
CA GLY A 703 23.40 -20.42 -2.20
C GLY A 703 24.01 -20.10 -0.84
N TRP A 704 23.71 -20.96 0.13
CA TRP A 704 24.07 -20.74 1.53
C TRP A 704 25.57 -20.83 1.80
N GLU A 705 26.32 -21.62 1.04
CA GLU A 705 27.78 -21.78 1.23
C GLU A 705 28.51 -20.45 0.96
N GLY A 706 28.14 -19.73 -0.09
CA GLY A 706 28.70 -18.41 -0.39
C GLY A 706 28.34 -17.35 0.66
N LEU A 707 27.11 -17.41 1.20
CA LEU A 707 26.67 -16.52 2.27
C LEU A 707 27.34 -16.84 3.61
N LEU A 708 27.59 -18.11 3.89
CA LEU A 708 28.31 -18.52 5.11
C LEU A 708 29.74 -17.97 5.12
N ALA A 709 30.46 -18.07 3.99
CA ALA A 709 31.79 -17.51 3.83
C ALA A 709 31.81 -15.97 4.02
N ALA A 710 30.77 -15.29 3.56
CA ALA A 710 30.63 -13.85 3.81
C ALA A 710 30.37 -13.54 5.30
N GLN A 711 29.59 -14.32 5.99
CA GLN A 711 29.29 -14.11 7.41
C GLN A 711 30.49 -14.40 8.32
N GLU A 712 31.38 -15.35 7.93
CA GLU A 712 32.63 -15.60 8.64
C GLU A 712 33.54 -14.37 8.64
N CYS A 713 33.38 -13.48 7.65
CA CYS A 713 34.08 -12.18 7.62
C CYS A 713 33.53 -11.16 8.62
N LEU A 714 32.37 -11.40 9.22
CA LEU A 714 31.71 -10.52 10.17
C LEU A 714 31.46 -11.26 11.51
N PRO A 715 32.52 -11.68 12.20
CA PRO A 715 32.38 -12.60 13.35
C PRO A 715 31.71 -11.97 14.59
N THR A 716 31.66 -10.65 14.69
CA THR A 716 31.10 -9.96 15.86
C THR A 716 29.88 -9.11 15.49
N ASN A 717 28.98 -8.91 16.46
CA ASN A 717 27.82 -8.02 16.27
C ASN A 717 28.24 -6.60 15.90
N LYS A 718 29.40 -6.13 16.40
CA LYS A 718 29.91 -4.80 16.07
C LYS A 718 30.27 -4.69 14.59
N GLU A 719 30.87 -5.73 14.00
CA GLU A 719 31.20 -5.76 12.58
C GLU A 719 29.95 -5.89 11.71
N LYS A 720 28.97 -6.70 12.14
CA LYS A 720 27.67 -6.80 11.49
C LYS A 720 26.93 -5.47 11.50
N ASP A 721 26.95 -4.75 12.62
CA ASP A 721 26.33 -3.43 12.76
C ASP A 721 27.02 -2.39 11.88
N ALA A 722 28.37 -2.42 11.80
CA ALA A 722 29.15 -1.53 10.97
C ALA A 722 28.86 -1.77 9.48
N PHE A 723 28.94 -3.03 9.02
CA PHE A 723 28.54 -3.37 7.65
C PHE A 723 27.08 -3.01 7.38
N GLY A 724 26.19 -3.31 8.30
CA GLY A 724 24.77 -2.97 8.17
C GLY A 724 24.52 -1.46 8.03
N ALA A 725 25.30 -0.63 8.72
CA ALA A 725 25.24 0.84 8.57
C ALA A 725 25.69 1.28 7.17
N ASP A 726 26.86 0.78 6.72
CA ASP A 726 27.40 1.09 5.40
C ASP A 726 26.51 0.57 4.27
N TYR A 727 26.00 -0.64 4.38
CA TYR A 727 25.07 -1.19 3.39
C TYR A 727 23.77 -0.38 3.30
N ARG A 728 23.22 0.10 4.42
CA ARG A 728 22.03 0.96 4.38
C ARG A 728 22.25 2.24 3.58
N VAL A 729 23.46 2.79 3.62
CA VAL A 729 23.82 3.95 2.77
C VAL A 729 23.84 3.55 1.29
N VAL A 730 24.48 2.41 0.95
CA VAL A 730 24.48 1.85 -0.42
C VAL A 730 23.04 1.61 -0.92
N ASN A 731 22.22 0.96 -0.10
CA ASN A 731 20.84 0.63 -0.46
C ASN A 731 20.01 1.90 -0.75
N ARG A 732 20.16 2.94 0.06
CA ARG A 732 19.50 4.24 -0.15
C ARG A 732 19.97 4.91 -1.44
N ALA A 733 21.28 4.95 -1.66
CA ALA A 733 21.86 5.52 -2.86
C ALA A 733 21.45 4.73 -4.12
N TYR A 734 21.41 3.39 -4.06
CA TYR A 734 20.91 2.54 -5.13
C TYR A 734 19.46 2.84 -5.47
N ASN A 735 18.59 2.90 -4.46
CA ASN A 735 17.17 3.21 -4.64
C ASN A 735 16.94 4.63 -5.17
N ALA A 736 17.74 5.61 -4.73
CA ALA A 736 17.68 6.98 -5.24
C ALA A 736 18.10 7.08 -6.71
N LEU A 737 19.04 6.26 -7.13
CA LEU A 737 19.52 6.21 -8.52
C LEU A 737 18.66 5.29 -9.40
N SER A 738 17.93 4.35 -8.84
CA SER A 738 17.09 3.43 -9.61
C SER A 738 15.95 4.18 -10.28
N PRO A 739 15.69 3.94 -11.57
CA PRO A 739 16.16 2.83 -12.44
C PRO A 739 17.32 3.19 -13.38
N ASP A 740 18.21 4.10 -13.02
CA ASP A 740 19.28 4.57 -13.89
C ASP A 740 20.21 3.43 -14.38
N PRO A 741 20.49 3.31 -15.69
CA PRO A 741 21.38 2.30 -16.26
C PRO A 741 22.80 2.30 -15.70
N PHE A 742 23.25 3.42 -15.14
CA PHE A 742 24.52 3.50 -14.40
C PHE A 742 24.65 2.39 -13.35
N LEU A 743 23.53 1.98 -12.74
CA LEU A 743 23.49 0.93 -11.73
C LEU A 743 23.74 -0.47 -12.31
N ASN A 744 23.59 -0.69 -13.61
CA ASN A 744 23.73 -2.02 -14.23
C ASN A 744 25.12 -2.62 -13.99
N GLN A 745 26.18 -1.80 -13.96
CA GLN A 745 27.55 -2.25 -13.68
C GLN A 745 27.75 -2.69 -12.23
N PHE A 746 26.91 -2.23 -11.31
CA PHE A 746 26.98 -2.57 -9.88
C PHE A 746 25.88 -3.54 -9.44
N ARG A 747 25.01 -3.94 -10.36
CA ARG A 747 23.81 -4.75 -10.04
C ARG A 747 24.15 -6.08 -9.40
N TYR A 748 25.22 -6.74 -9.86
CA TYR A 748 25.69 -7.99 -9.29
C TYR A 748 26.18 -7.79 -7.86
N ASP A 749 27.05 -6.83 -7.64
CA ASP A 749 27.63 -6.51 -6.34
C ASP A 749 26.54 -6.07 -5.35
N TYR A 750 25.62 -5.21 -5.80
CA TYR A 750 24.50 -4.76 -4.98
C TYR A 750 23.58 -5.92 -4.58
N LYS A 751 23.21 -6.79 -5.52
CA LYS A 751 22.35 -7.97 -5.22
C LYS A 751 23.04 -8.92 -4.24
N TRP A 752 24.35 -9.14 -4.41
CA TRP A 752 25.12 -9.98 -3.50
C TRP A 752 25.19 -9.35 -2.09
N LEU A 753 25.54 -8.07 -1.99
CA LEU A 753 25.56 -7.33 -0.72
C LEU A 753 24.17 -7.31 -0.04
N SER A 754 23.08 -7.21 -0.84
CA SER A 754 21.70 -7.26 -0.33
C SER A 754 21.40 -8.62 0.33
N LYS A 755 21.78 -9.71 -0.32
CA LYS A 755 21.62 -11.07 0.24
C LYS A 755 22.42 -11.24 1.54
N VAL A 756 23.68 -10.78 1.56
CA VAL A 756 24.50 -10.82 2.77
C VAL A 756 23.85 -9.98 3.88
N TYR A 757 23.42 -8.77 3.59
CA TYR A 757 22.76 -7.91 4.57
C TYR A 757 21.47 -8.53 5.11
N GLU A 758 20.62 -9.08 4.24
CA GLU A 758 19.40 -9.79 4.66
C GLU A 758 19.70 -10.97 5.57
N SER A 759 20.82 -11.65 5.35
CA SER A 759 21.23 -12.79 6.18
C SER A 759 21.71 -12.42 7.57
N ILE A 760 22.20 -11.19 7.77
CA ILE A 760 22.80 -10.74 9.06
C ILE A 760 22.02 -9.61 9.74
N ARG A 761 21.08 -8.95 9.04
CA ARG A 761 20.38 -7.80 9.61
C ARG A 761 19.67 -8.19 10.91
N PRO A 762 19.89 -7.43 11.99
CA PRO A 762 18.98 -7.49 13.11
C PRO A 762 17.63 -7.01 12.57
N VAL A 763 16.58 -7.72 12.87
CA VAL A 763 15.26 -7.30 12.44
C VAL A 763 14.90 -6.05 13.22
N ASP A 764 14.92 -4.94 12.55
CA ASP A 764 14.54 -3.67 13.14
C ASP A 764 13.01 -3.57 13.11
N THR A 765 12.42 -3.59 14.29
CA THR A 765 10.99 -3.30 14.49
C THR A 765 10.60 -1.89 14.05
N ARG A 766 11.57 -1.05 13.66
CA ARG A 766 11.40 0.30 13.12
C ARG A 766 11.49 0.39 11.59
N GLY A 767 11.52 -0.74 10.90
CA GLY A 767 11.69 -0.82 9.44
C GLY A 767 10.74 0.04 8.60
N PRO A 768 9.43 0.15 8.91
CA PRO A 768 8.53 1.04 8.16
C PRO A 768 8.80 2.53 8.36
N LEU A 769 9.29 2.95 9.53
CA LEU A 769 9.57 4.36 9.83
C LEU A 769 10.79 4.92 9.08
N ILE A 770 11.74 4.07 8.71
CA ILE A 770 12.96 4.47 8.01
C ILE A 770 12.67 4.86 6.57
N TRP A 771 11.71 4.21 5.92
CA TRP A 771 11.34 4.50 4.53
C TRP A 771 10.53 5.79 4.37
N ALA A 772 9.75 6.15 5.36
CA ALA A 772 8.91 7.36 5.36
C ALA A 772 9.69 8.67 5.55
N SER A 773 10.80 8.62 6.29
CA SER A 773 11.64 9.81 6.56
C SER A 773 12.79 10.00 5.56
N VAL A 774 12.95 9.11 4.59
CA VAL A 774 14.18 8.96 3.79
C VAL A 774 14.27 9.92 2.60
N GLY A 775 13.17 10.52 2.16
CA GLY A 775 13.21 11.43 1.01
C GLY A 775 14.04 12.70 1.26
N ALA A 776 13.70 13.47 2.27
CA ALA A 776 14.45 14.69 2.63
C ALA A 776 15.73 14.37 3.43
N LYS A 777 15.71 13.35 4.28
CA LYS A 777 16.83 12.95 5.13
C LYS A 777 17.90 12.07 4.45
N THR A 778 17.69 11.57 3.25
CA THR A 778 18.70 10.75 2.55
C THR A 778 19.91 11.57 2.15
N MET A 779 19.73 12.84 1.79
CA MET A 779 20.84 13.75 1.54
C MET A 779 21.60 14.08 2.82
N GLU A 780 20.90 14.41 3.88
CA GLU A 780 21.49 14.71 5.19
C GLU A 780 22.31 13.54 5.74
N LEU A 781 21.78 12.31 5.66
CA LEU A 781 22.47 11.10 6.12
C LEU A 781 23.59 10.62 5.18
N VAL A 782 23.51 10.89 3.88
CA VAL A 782 24.64 10.71 2.97
C VAL A 782 25.74 11.75 3.27
N HIS A 783 25.37 12.97 3.65
CA HIS A 783 26.30 14.00 4.09
C HIS A 783 26.88 13.74 5.49
N GLU A 784 26.06 13.28 6.46
CA GLU A 784 26.51 13.00 7.83
C GLU A 784 27.41 11.77 7.97
N ASN A 785 27.31 10.76 7.08
CA ASN A 785 28.10 9.54 7.17
C ASN A 785 29.24 9.44 6.13
N ILE A 786 29.49 10.49 5.37
CA ILE A 786 30.66 10.63 4.51
C ILE A 786 31.52 11.73 5.11
N GLU A 787 32.56 11.38 5.83
CA GLU A 787 33.64 12.33 6.16
C GLU A 787 34.19 12.91 4.84
N VAL A 788 33.77 14.13 4.55
CA VAL A 788 34.31 14.92 3.44
C VAL A 788 35.66 15.45 3.87
N LYS A 789 36.73 14.76 3.51
CA LYS A 789 38.03 15.44 3.39
C LYS A 789 38.03 16.14 2.03
N ASP A 790 38.12 17.50 2.10
CA ASP A 790 38.28 18.43 1.00
C ASP A 790 37.06 18.60 0.04
N VAL A 791 36.04 19.31 0.54
CA VAL A 791 35.26 20.21 -0.31
C VAL A 791 35.78 21.63 0.01
N PRO A 792 36.05 22.48 -0.98
CA PRO A 792 36.30 23.90 -0.69
C PRO A 792 35.11 24.41 0.08
N GLU A 793 35.34 25.05 1.22
CA GLU A 793 34.37 25.82 1.94
C GLU A 793 33.78 26.86 0.96
N THR A 794 32.66 26.56 0.32
CA THR A 794 31.81 27.63 -0.17
C THR A 794 31.15 28.19 1.08
N ASP A 795 31.54 29.40 1.34
CA ASP A 795 31.08 30.22 2.46
C ASP A 795 29.54 30.12 2.58
N GLU A 796 29.05 29.41 3.59
CA GLU A 796 27.61 29.26 3.89
C GLU A 796 26.96 30.59 4.34
N SER A 797 27.70 31.67 4.25
CA SER A 797 27.29 33.00 4.68
C SER A 797 26.80 33.97 3.59
N GLU A 798 26.66 33.51 2.33
CA GLU A 798 25.88 34.29 1.36
C GLU A 798 24.38 34.07 1.63
N ILE A 799 23.93 34.59 2.77
CA ILE A 799 22.55 35.00 2.90
C ILE A 799 22.40 36.07 1.82
N LEU A 800 21.64 35.73 0.81
CA LEU A 800 21.21 36.69 -0.21
C LEU A 800 20.61 37.86 0.53
N GLU A 801 21.40 38.96 0.67
CA GLU A 801 20.84 40.27 1.05
C GLU A 801 19.69 40.51 0.07
N LEU A 802 18.60 41.07 0.54
CA LEU A 802 17.46 41.52 -0.25
C LEU A 802 18.02 42.33 -1.44
N ASP A 803 18.31 41.61 -2.52
CA ASP A 803 19.02 42.19 -3.62
C ASP A 803 17.98 42.76 -4.57
N ALA A 804 17.91 44.10 -4.63
CA ALA A 804 17.09 44.76 -5.62
C ALA A 804 17.38 44.23 -7.03
N GLU A 805 18.63 43.86 -7.27
CA GLU A 805 19.11 43.21 -8.52
C GLU A 805 18.44 41.89 -8.82
N LEU A 806 18.18 41.03 -7.81
CA LEU A 806 17.45 39.78 -7.98
C LEU A 806 16.00 39.98 -8.38
N ILE A 807 15.36 41.03 -7.81
CA ILE A 807 13.98 41.38 -8.15
C ILE A 807 13.91 42.00 -9.55
N GLU A 808 14.88 42.82 -9.93
CA GLU A 808 14.99 43.38 -11.27
C GLU A 808 15.27 42.26 -12.31
N ASP A 809 16.20 41.36 -12.01
CA ASP A 809 16.50 40.20 -12.86
C ASP A 809 15.28 39.28 -13.05
N PHE A 810 14.45 39.13 -11.99
CA PHE A 810 13.21 38.36 -12.07
C PHE A 810 12.14 39.06 -12.91
N ILE A 811 12.03 40.39 -12.80
CA ILE A 811 11.10 41.22 -13.60
C ILE A 811 11.53 41.23 -15.08
N GLU A 812 12.82 41.31 -15.34
CA GLU A 812 13.39 41.29 -16.70
C GLU A 812 13.45 39.88 -17.35
N GLY A 813 13.02 38.84 -16.63
CA GLY A 813 12.99 37.47 -17.13
C GLY A 813 14.36 36.85 -17.43
N LYS A 814 15.42 37.33 -16.81
CA LYS A 814 16.77 36.82 -17.01
C LYS A 814 16.91 35.37 -16.58
N GLU A 815 17.64 34.63 -17.37
CA GLU A 815 17.89 33.20 -17.15
C GLU A 815 18.55 32.96 -15.80
N GLY A 816 17.87 32.23 -14.90
CA GLY A 816 18.36 31.91 -13.57
C GLY A 816 17.66 32.60 -12.40
N ALA A 817 16.93 33.70 -12.60
CA ALA A 817 16.25 34.41 -11.51
C ALA A 817 15.15 33.54 -10.84
N GLN A 818 14.39 32.78 -11.62
CA GLN A 818 13.40 31.84 -11.11
C GLN A 818 14.02 30.65 -10.35
N LYS A 819 15.20 30.17 -10.81
CA LYS A 819 15.95 29.15 -10.10
C LYS A 819 16.46 29.64 -8.76
N LYS A 820 16.93 30.92 -8.70
CA LYS A 820 17.36 31.54 -7.46
C LYS A 820 16.17 31.72 -6.49
N ALA A 821 15.02 32.19 -6.97
CA ALA A 821 13.81 32.33 -6.17
C ALA A 821 13.37 30.99 -5.55
N ARG A 822 13.38 29.92 -6.36
CA ARG A 822 13.01 28.58 -5.89
C ARG A 822 14.05 28.00 -4.91
N LYS A 823 15.34 28.29 -5.13
CA LYS A 823 16.39 27.94 -4.17
C LYS A 823 16.15 28.60 -2.82
N ILE A 824 15.82 29.89 -2.81
CA ILE A 824 15.50 30.66 -1.58
C ILE A 824 14.29 30.04 -0.86
N GLU A 825 13.26 29.66 -1.60
CA GLU A 825 12.09 29.00 -1.02
C GLU A 825 12.46 27.65 -0.39
N ILE A 826 13.25 26.83 -1.08
CA ILE A 826 13.72 25.53 -0.58
C ILE A 826 14.60 25.69 0.66
N ASP A 827 15.53 26.65 0.63
CA ASP A 827 16.42 26.94 1.75
C ASP A 827 15.64 27.47 2.97
N LEU A 828 14.61 28.29 2.74
CA LEU A 828 13.72 28.77 3.80
C LEU A 828 12.93 27.62 4.44
N VAL A 829 12.38 26.73 3.63
CA VAL A 829 11.65 25.54 4.12
C VAL A 829 12.59 24.64 4.92
N ALA A 830 13.81 24.39 4.44
CA ALA A 830 14.80 23.59 5.15
C ALA A 830 15.11 24.19 6.54
N ARG A 831 15.35 25.50 6.61
CA ARG A 831 15.60 26.22 7.89
C ARG A 831 14.40 26.16 8.85
N ILE A 832 13.18 26.30 8.34
CA ILE A 832 11.96 26.16 9.14
C ILE A 832 11.85 24.74 9.71
N ILE A 833 12.20 23.73 8.91
CA ILE A 833 12.17 22.31 9.33
C ILE A 833 13.27 22.03 10.37
N ASP A 834 14.49 22.51 10.17
CA ASP A 834 15.61 22.32 11.07
C ASP A 834 15.35 22.91 12.45
N HIS A 835 14.59 24.01 12.48
CA HIS A 835 14.19 24.70 13.71
C HIS A 835 12.71 24.47 14.07
N SER A 836 12.10 23.39 13.61
CA SER A 836 10.66 23.09 13.78
C SER A 836 10.15 23.01 15.23
N LYS A 837 11.07 22.98 16.20
CA LYS A 837 10.76 23.06 17.63
C LYS A 837 10.84 24.50 18.21
N ASP A 838 11.36 25.45 17.45
CA ASP A 838 11.42 26.85 17.86
C ASP A 838 10.13 27.57 17.42
N PRO A 839 9.39 28.20 18.35
CA PRO A 839 8.12 28.85 18.03
C PRO A 839 8.22 29.95 16.98
N ARG A 840 9.38 30.61 16.85
CA ARG A 840 9.63 31.63 15.84
C ARG A 840 9.60 31.03 14.43
N PHE A 841 10.20 29.84 14.26
CA PHE A 841 10.23 29.16 12.98
C PHE A 841 8.88 28.49 12.64
N ILE A 842 8.12 28.03 13.65
CA ILE A 842 6.74 27.58 13.45
C ILE A 842 5.90 28.69 12.82
N LYS A 843 6.02 29.92 13.35
CA LYS A 843 5.28 31.08 12.83
C LYS A 843 5.74 31.53 11.45
N LEU A 844 7.04 31.40 11.16
CA LEU A 844 7.56 31.64 9.81
C LEU A 844 7.00 30.61 8.83
N GLY A 845 6.84 29.34 9.25
CA GLY A 845 6.18 28.30 8.48
C GLY A 845 4.71 28.62 8.18
N GLU A 846 3.94 29.04 9.18
CA GLU A 846 2.55 29.48 9.01
C GLU A 846 2.43 30.65 8.02
N ARG A 847 3.31 31.63 8.13
CA ARG A 847 3.36 32.79 7.20
C ARG A 847 3.75 32.37 5.78
N LEU A 848 4.63 31.39 5.62
CA LEU A 848 5.02 30.86 4.31
C LEU A 848 3.85 30.12 3.67
N GLU A 849 3.14 29.29 4.42
CA GLU A 849 1.93 28.60 3.94
C GLU A 849 0.85 29.60 3.52
N GLU A 850 0.55 30.60 4.35
CA GLU A 850 -0.42 31.65 4.00
C GLU A 850 0.00 32.43 2.74
N LEU A 851 1.30 32.65 2.57
CA LEU A 851 1.84 33.32 1.39
C LEU A 851 1.69 32.46 0.13
N ARG A 852 1.93 31.17 0.23
CA ARG A 852 1.70 30.18 -0.83
C ARG A 852 0.24 30.10 -1.22
N GLU A 853 -0.65 29.99 -0.23
CA GLU A 853 -2.10 29.95 -0.50
C GLU A 853 -2.58 31.22 -1.23
N LYS A 854 -2.13 32.38 -0.81
CA LYS A 854 -2.47 33.65 -1.48
C LYS A 854 -1.96 33.71 -2.92
N HIS A 855 -0.77 33.19 -3.17
CA HIS A 855 -0.21 33.11 -4.52
C HIS A 855 -0.97 32.10 -5.39
N GLU A 856 -1.25 30.90 -4.86
CA GLU A 856 -2.01 29.86 -5.56
C GLU A 856 -3.45 30.29 -5.87
N GLN A 857 -4.06 31.08 -4.98
CA GLN A 857 -5.39 31.66 -5.22
C GLN A 857 -5.37 32.86 -6.17
N GLY A 858 -4.17 33.26 -6.64
CA GLY A 858 -3.99 34.44 -7.52
C GLY A 858 -4.30 35.77 -6.83
N LEU A 859 -4.31 35.81 -5.52
CA LEU A 859 -4.53 37.03 -4.72
C LEU A 859 -3.31 37.94 -4.69
N ILE A 860 -2.12 37.43 -4.99
CA ILE A 860 -0.86 38.18 -5.10
C ILE A 860 -0.13 37.75 -6.38
N THR A 861 0.60 38.70 -6.96
CA THR A 861 1.42 38.43 -8.15
C THR A 861 2.67 37.65 -7.80
N SER A 862 3.29 37.01 -8.80
CA SER A 862 4.56 36.29 -8.61
C SER A 862 5.68 37.18 -8.11
N ILE A 863 5.68 38.44 -8.50
CA ILE A 863 6.65 39.45 -8.02
C ILE A 863 6.41 39.77 -6.55
N GLU A 864 5.15 39.95 -6.15
CA GLU A 864 4.79 40.21 -4.77
C GLU A 864 5.04 38.98 -3.88
N PHE A 865 4.80 37.76 -4.41
CA PHE A 865 5.16 36.50 -3.77
C PHE A 865 6.68 36.46 -3.51
N LEU A 866 7.51 36.73 -4.52
CA LEU A 866 8.96 36.71 -4.40
C LEU A 866 9.46 37.74 -3.36
N LYS A 867 8.90 38.97 -3.36
CA LYS A 867 9.28 40.01 -2.37
C LYS A 867 9.01 39.51 -0.95
N ARG A 868 7.83 38.98 -0.70
CA ARG A 868 7.46 38.47 0.63
C ARG A 868 8.21 37.21 1.02
N LEU A 869 8.59 36.39 0.05
CA LEU A 869 9.43 35.22 0.27
C LEU A 869 10.84 35.61 0.72
N LEU A 870 11.42 36.66 0.10
CA LEU A 870 12.70 37.21 0.50
C LEU A 870 12.65 37.85 1.90
N GLU A 871 11.56 38.53 2.26
CA GLU A 871 11.35 39.04 3.61
C GLU A 871 11.31 37.90 4.64
N LEU A 872 10.60 36.80 4.34
CA LEU A 872 10.53 35.63 5.20
C LEU A 872 11.90 34.95 5.33
N ALA A 873 12.69 34.88 4.26
CA ALA A 873 14.03 34.32 4.29
C ALA A 873 14.98 35.16 5.14
N HIS A 874 14.84 36.50 5.08
CA HIS A 874 15.57 37.40 5.93
C HIS A 874 15.19 37.26 7.42
N ASP A 875 13.88 37.20 7.72
CA ASP A 875 13.37 36.96 9.07
C ASP A 875 13.89 35.62 9.64
N ALA A 876 13.95 34.56 8.83
CA ALA A 876 14.47 33.25 9.22
C ALA A 876 15.98 33.32 9.52
N ALA A 877 16.75 33.98 8.67
CA ALA A 877 18.19 34.18 8.86
C ALA A 877 18.51 35.01 10.09
N GLN A 878 17.70 36.05 10.38
CA GLN A 878 17.83 36.84 11.58
C GLN A 878 17.48 36.03 12.84
N ALA A 879 16.41 35.20 12.76
CA ALA A 879 16.02 34.31 13.85
C ALA A 879 17.12 33.28 14.18
N GLU A 880 17.83 32.73 13.18
CA GLU A 880 18.97 31.83 13.37
C GLU A 880 20.16 32.51 14.07
N ARG A 881 20.49 33.72 13.70
CA ARG A 881 21.59 34.49 14.35
C ARG A 881 21.34 34.77 15.82
N GLU A 882 20.08 34.82 16.23
CA GLU A 882 19.63 35.05 17.60
C GLU A 882 19.46 33.77 18.41
N VAL A 883 19.68 32.61 17.81
CA VAL A 883 19.65 31.31 18.50
C VAL A 883 20.89 31.18 19.40
N VAL A 884 20.82 31.71 20.58
CA VAL A 884 21.68 31.30 21.70
C VAL A 884 21.17 29.93 22.18
N PRO A 885 22.02 28.98 22.61
CA PRO A 885 21.51 27.71 23.16
C PRO A 885 20.65 28.04 24.40
N MET A 886 19.36 28.09 24.21
CA MET A 886 18.38 28.33 25.27
C MET A 886 18.12 27.02 26.02
N SER A 887 17.96 27.10 27.33
CA SER A 887 17.43 25.98 28.11
C SER A 887 15.99 25.65 27.65
N GLU A 888 15.55 24.40 27.87
CA GLU A 888 14.17 24.00 27.54
C GLU A 888 13.11 24.94 28.13
N VAL A 889 13.35 25.44 29.33
CA VAL A 889 12.46 26.39 30.03
C VAL A 889 12.43 27.78 29.36
N ASP A 890 13.56 28.25 28.83
CA ASP A 890 13.59 29.52 28.09
C ASP A 890 12.88 29.40 26.76
N LYS A 891 12.93 28.22 26.10
CA LYS A 891 12.11 27.89 24.92
C LYS A 891 10.61 27.91 25.24
N GLY A 892 10.22 27.34 26.38
CA GLY A 892 8.86 27.40 26.90
C GLY A 892 8.37 28.83 27.15
N LYS A 893 9.19 29.66 27.73
CA LYS A 893 8.86 31.09 27.91
C LYS A 893 8.70 31.83 26.60
N ALA A 894 9.58 31.61 25.63
CA ALA A 894 9.50 32.21 24.31
C ALA A 894 8.20 31.79 23.59
N ALA A 895 7.83 30.53 23.65
CA ALA A 895 6.60 29.98 23.05
C ALA A 895 5.33 30.60 23.67
N LEU A 896 5.31 30.71 24.99
CA LEU A 896 4.22 31.38 25.72
C LEU A 896 4.14 32.90 25.41
N THR A 897 5.28 33.57 25.31
CA THR A 897 5.35 34.98 24.94
C THR A 897 4.75 35.23 23.56
N GLU A 898 5.05 34.37 22.61
CA GLU A 898 4.53 34.44 21.25
C GLU A 898 3.03 34.19 21.19
N LEU A 899 2.56 33.12 21.87
CA LEU A 899 1.13 32.84 21.99
C LEU A 899 0.33 34.01 22.51
N PHE A 900 0.80 34.64 23.60
CA PHE A 900 0.10 35.76 24.21
C PHE A 900 0.28 37.08 23.44
N ASN A 901 1.36 37.23 22.66
CA ASN A 901 1.53 38.33 21.72
C ASN A 901 0.51 38.28 20.56
N GLY A 902 0.14 37.10 20.10
CA GLY A 902 -0.88 36.91 19.07
C GLY A 902 -2.29 37.35 19.48
N ILE A 903 -2.54 37.52 20.78
CA ILE A 903 -3.85 37.90 21.34
C ILE A 903 -3.91 39.45 21.62
N LYS A 904 -2.89 40.23 21.30
CA LYS A 904 -2.81 41.66 21.61
C LYS A 904 -3.93 42.49 21.00
N ASN A 905 -4.64 43.20 21.85
CA ASN A 905 -5.35 44.43 21.51
C ASN A 905 -4.40 45.64 21.60
N PRO A 906 -4.50 46.66 20.74
CA PRO A 906 -3.52 47.78 20.67
C PRO A 906 -3.26 48.54 21.98
N ASN A 907 -4.00 48.28 23.04
CA ASN A 907 -3.93 49.00 24.32
C ASN A 907 -3.20 48.29 25.46
N THR A 908 -2.51 47.15 25.25
CA THR A 908 -1.95 46.36 26.35
C THR A 908 -0.55 45.76 26.07
N PRO A 909 0.52 46.56 25.95
CA PRO A 909 1.88 46.06 25.72
C PRO A 909 2.57 45.43 26.96
N VAL A 910 2.16 45.78 28.17
CA VAL A 910 2.92 45.43 29.41
C VAL A 910 2.47 44.11 30.07
N ILE A 911 1.39 43.50 29.59
CA ILE A 911 0.76 42.38 30.29
C ILE A 911 1.40 41.02 29.91
N VAL A 912 1.92 40.85 28.68
CA VAL A 912 2.40 39.55 28.16
C VAL A 912 3.57 38.99 28.97
N ASP A 913 4.59 39.78 29.24
CA ASP A 913 5.76 39.39 30.05
C ASP A 913 5.38 38.99 31.48
N ARG A 914 4.37 39.66 32.06
CA ARG A 914 3.84 39.30 33.37
C ARG A 914 3.08 37.99 33.33
N ILE A 915 2.24 37.73 32.31
CA ILE A 915 1.51 36.47 32.15
C ILE A 915 2.50 35.30 32.02
N VAL A 916 3.52 35.45 31.19
CA VAL A 916 4.53 34.40 30.95
C VAL A 916 5.35 34.14 32.22
N ASN A 917 5.78 35.16 32.92
CA ASN A 917 6.52 34.97 34.17
C ASN A 917 5.66 34.36 35.29
N ASP A 918 4.40 34.79 35.43
CA ASP A 918 3.48 34.19 36.39
C ASP A 918 3.16 32.71 36.06
N ILE A 919 3.10 32.34 34.77
CA ILE A 919 2.95 30.94 34.34
C ILE A 919 4.22 30.16 34.69
N ASP A 920 5.41 30.70 34.37
CA ASP A 920 6.68 30.08 34.68
C ASP A 920 6.81 29.83 36.18
N ASP A 921 6.56 30.86 36.99
CA ASP A 921 6.66 30.77 38.44
C ASP A 921 5.69 29.73 39.05
N ILE A 922 4.40 29.73 38.62
CA ILE A 922 3.41 28.83 39.18
C ILE A 922 3.66 27.40 38.76
N VAL A 923 4.10 27.17 37.48
CA VAL A 923 4.39 25.85 36.96
C VAL A 923 5.61 25.25 37.68
N ARG A 924 6.65 26.04 37.93
CA ARG A 924 7.84 25.59 38.69
C ARG A 924 7.51 25.17 40.12
N ILE A 925 6.54 25.85 40.75
CA ILE A 925 6.11 25.50 42.10
C ILE A 925 5.29 24.24 42.17
N VAL A 926 4.45 23.98 41.16
CA VAL A 926 3.45 22.92 41.19
C VAL A 926 3.96 21.62 40.55
N ARG A 927 4.93 21.72 39.61
CA ARG A 927 5.48 20.54 38.94
C ARG A 927 6.44 19.76 39.87
N PHE A 928 6.48 18.47 39.68
CA PHE A 928 7.44 17.54 40.27
C PHE A 928 7.98 16.59 39.19
N ASP A 929 9.12 15.93 39.44
CA ASP A 929 9.70 15.01 38.45
C ASP A 929 8.73 13.90 38.08
N GLY A 930 8.48 13.72 36.76
CA GLY A 930 7.52 12.77 36.23
C GLY A 930 6.06 13.22 36.29
N TRP A 931 5.77 14.51 36.53
CA TRP A 931 4.41 15.02 36.60
C TRP A 931 3.62 14.76 35.31
N LYS A 932 4.29 14.74 34.16
CA LYS A 932 3.70 14.51 32.83
C LYS A 932 3.15 13.07 32.70
N ASP A 933 3.71 12.13 33.42
CA ASP A 933 3.34 10.70 33.33
C ASP A 933 2.17 10.34 34.24
N THR A 934 1.81 11.21 35.17
CA THR A 934 0.75 10.96 36.15
C THR A 934 -0.51 11.78 35.88
N VAL A 935 -1.69 11.18 36.07
CA VAL A 935 -2.99 11.86 35.94
C VAL A 935 -3.10 13.02 36.95
N THR A 936 -2.59 12.82 38.17
CA THR A 936 -2.62 13.83 39.23
C THR A 936 -1.72 15.01 38.92
N GLY A 937 -0.49 14.77 38.43
CA GLY A 937 0.45 15.82 38.05
C GLY A 937 -0.07 16.70 36.93
N ARG A 938 -0.58 16.10 35.86
CA ARG A 938 -1.24 16.83 34.77
C ARG A 938 -2.44 17.66 35.24
N LYS A 939 -3.22 17.13 36.18
CA LYS A 939 -4.40 17.83 36.73
C LYS A 939 -4.00 19.05 37.58
N GLU A 940 -2.96 18.93 38.39
CA GLU A 940 -2.50 20.03 39.22
C GLU A 940 -1.85 21.15 38.38
N VAL A 941 -1.04 20.81 37.37
CA VAL A 941 -0.47 21.80 36.44
C VAL A 941 -1.57 22.47 35.62
N LYS A 942 -2.56 21.77 35.11
CA LYS A 942 -3.73 22.37 34.44
C LYS A 942 -4.49 23.33 35.36
N LYS A 943 -4.68 22.97 36.62
CA LYS A 943 -5.36 23.81 37.61
C LYS A 943 -4.57 25.09 37.88
N ALA A 944 -3.24 24.98 38.03
CA ALA A 944 -2.35 26.11 38.24
C ALA A 944 -2.36 27.06 37.03
N LEU A 945 -2.25 26.55 35.80
CA LEU A 945 -2.38 27.34 34.60
C LEU A 945 -3.74 28.06 34.50
N ARG A 946 -4.83 27.36 34.84
CA ARG A 946 -6.16 27.96 34.83
C ARG A 946 -6.29 29.08 35.82
N SER A 947 -5.64 29.01 37.00
CA SER A 947 -5.63 30.08 38.00
C SER A 947 -4.95 31.35 37.47
N VAL A 948 -3.89 31.17 36.68
CA VAL A 948 -3.18 32.33 36.09
C VAL A 948 -3.97 32.87 34.88
N ILE A 949 -4.18 32.04 33.86
CA ILE A 949 -4.73 32.48 32.57
C ILE A 949 -6.19 32.96 32.74
N SER A 950 -7.04 32.11 33.30
CA SER A 950 -8.49 32.35 33.31
C SER A 950 -8.99 33.16 34.51
N VAL A 951 -8.37 33.00 35.70
CA VAL A 951 -8.81 33.70 36.91
C VAL A 951 -8.10 35.02 37.09
N LYS A 952 -6.76 35.04 37.07
CA LYS A 952 -5.94 36.24 37.28
C LYS A 952 -6.03 37.23 36.11
N TYR A 953 -5.81 36.70 34.87
CA TYR A 953 -5.77 37.53 33.67
C TYR A 953 -7.09 37.54 32.87
N LYS A 954 -8.12 36.84 33.31
CA LYS A 954 -9.48 36.78 32.73
C LYS A 954 -9.54 36.39 31.25
N ILE A 955 -8.53 35.67 30.75
CA ILE A 955 -8.51 35.12 29.41
C ILE A 955 -9.33 33.83 29.43
N LYS A 956 -10.53 33.90 28.83
CA LYS A 956 -11.51 32.76 28.83
C LYS A 956 -11.48 31.94 27.56
N ASP A 957 -10.56 32.25 26.65
CA ASP A 957 -10.40 31.50 25.39
C ASP A 957 -9.83 30.12 25.67
N ARG A 958 -10.60 29.10 25.30
CA ARG A 958 -10.25 27.70 25.52
C ARG A 958 -9.10 27.23 24.63
N GLU A 959 -9.02 27.72 23.40
CA GLU A 959 -7.98 27.37 22.45
C GLU A 959 -6.62 27.91 22.92
N VAL A 960 -6.60 29.14 23.40
CA VAL A 960 -5.42 29.74 24.02
C VAL A 960 -4.95 29.01 25.25
N PHE A 961 -5.88 28.55 26.07
CA PHE A 961 -5.55 27.76 27.27
C PHE A 961 -4.95 26.42 26.89
N ASP A 962 -5.55 25.71 25.90
CA ASP A 962 -5.09 24.39 25.48
C ASP A 962 -3.71 24.48 24.80
N LYS A 963 -3.44 25.53 24.00
CA LYS A 963 -2.10 25.78 23.42
C LYS A 963 -1.07 26.12 24.50
N ALA A 964 -1.42 26.97 25.46
CA ALA A 964 -0.52 27.31 26.59
C ALA A 964 -0.19 26.06 27.42
N TYR A 965 -1.17 25.20 27.69
CA TYR A 965 -0.93 23.93 28.38
C TYR A 965 -0.03 23.01 27.55
N GLY A 966 -0.22 22.92 26.25
CA GLY A 966 0.63 22.13 25.36
C GLY A 966 2.10 22.57 25.42
N TYR A 967 2.36 23.88 25.41
CA TYR A 967 3.72 24.42 25.56
C TYR A 967 4.31 24.14 26.95
N VAL A 968 3.52 24.24 28.00
CA VAL A 968 3.98 23.87 29.36
C VAL A 968 4.28 22.37 29.43
N GLU A 969 3.44 21.51 28.87
CA GLU A 969 3.67 20.07 28.83
C GLU A 969 4.92 19.71 28.01
N GLN A 970 5.21 20.46 26.97
CA GLN A 970 6.36 20.22 26.09
C GLN A 970 7.68 20.68 26.70
N TYR A 971 7.73 21.88 27.30
CA TYR A 971 8.97 22.56 27.67
C TYR A 971 9.28 22.61 29.20
N TYR A 972 8.32 22.28 30.04
CA TYR A 972 8.48 22.25 31.50
C TYR A 972 8.43 20.85 32.08
#